data_d285522c23c463c0417af1971e8be112
#
_entry.id   d285522c23c463c0417af1971e8be112
#
_cell.length_a   1.000
_cell.length_b   1.000
_cell.length_c   1.000
_cell.angle_alpha   90.00
_cell.angle_beta   90.00
_cell.angle_gamma   90.00
#
_symmetry.space_group_name_H-M   'P 1'
#
loop_
_entity.id
_entity.type
_entity.pdbx_description
1 polymer ?
#
loop_
_entity_poly.entity_id
_entity_poly.type
_entity_poly.pdbx_seq_one_letter_code
_entity_poly.pdbx_strand_id
1 'polypeptide(L)'
;MRRICIFVFSLIVLHPLFVQAQSDLSTNTAAVIASRPNGACGAPMLWEQEQQALADLARHPEWNEVDRLQKTAWNFVVGSQKSWYADDFRTRQRYLVPSTCRAVGTRCYIFVEDALWLDSVTQAAVDAFRVAFDSSTPANSTKGIYQTDIDNFGAPPDVDGDAKIIVMILDIKDQYTTTGSGGFIGGYFTGLNQITNSQSNLAEMVYIDADPLPLTDPAGLEFALSTLAHEFQHLIHYRYDTNELTFINEGCSLAAEVICGYPIYDQSGYVGGTNVNLLSWQGELSDYSRAARFMTYVRDQAGAGVFKPLVQNTQDGVPGLDAALQSIGTPLRFNEIFQNFVIANILDDKTLNPAYGYTYPSLPKAEGRLLANPNVPTTSGTVQVLAAEYLSFKFGENLRARFTVTNPSVVIKAVEIGPTNKRVLDVTPNVDFVEPAYGTTYSEVHFVVTNTSQAFSYGYTYQASGTSKPIELKWDQSEPLGAFQFTPNDTVCVTFDAVPGGRLDSIRVAPRQAGTYTGGIWQFTGVQRPTPLGKRLAFPITATLATTPARPFPVPYPREFWSKVDLQSFGISTNQPFAVGFVVGTTGLSPQVADAPFTPPYTQFTYLQNPSSGTRNWYIITTSATTMGVYIIRAYVSFPTTGVRQTIELAPSSFILAQNYPNPFNPSTTIEFSLPKTSEITLKIFNALGEEVATLLQEKREAGKHNIAWNAANLPSGVYLYRLEGEGFVETKRLVLMK
;
A
#
# COMPACT_ATOMS: atom_id res chain seq x y z
N MET A 1 -49.99 50.63 6.93
CA MET A 1 -48.73 51.39 7.10
C MET A 1 -48.11 51.00 8.44
N ARG A 2 -46.81 50.84 8.47
CA ARG A 2 -45.89 50.47 9.56
C ARG A 2 -45.80 48.98 9.87
N ARG A 3 -44.66 48.41 9.39
CA ARG A 3 -44.06 47.13 9.74
C ARG A 3 -43.43 47.25 11.14
N ILE A 4 -43.72 46.31 12.00
CA ILE A 4 -43.03 46.12 13.27
C ILE A 4 -42.17 44.87 13.10
N CYS A 5 -40.84 45.03 13.20
CA CYS A 5 -39.88 43.94 13.35
C CYS A 5 -39.86 43.50 14.81
N ILE A 6 -40.12 42.24 15.06
CA ILE A 6 -39.91 41.62 16.37
C ILE A 6 -38.60 40.86 16.29
N PHE A 7 -37.61 41.31 17.10
CA PHE A 7 -36.39 40.56 17.40
C PHE A 7 -36.71 39.52 18.47
N VAL A 8 -36.54 38.27 18.17
CA VAL A 8 -36.55 37.19 19.17
C VAL A 8 -35.12 36.89 19.55
N PHE A 9 -34.73 37.20 20.77
CA PHE A 9 -33.52 36.73 21.41
C PHE A 9 -33.71 35.28 21.81
N SER A 10 -33.00 34.36 21.19
CA SER A 10 -32.92 32.97 21.67
C SER A 10 -31.71 32.83 22.60
N LEU A 11 -32.02 32.48 23.82
CA LEU A 11 -31.08 32.10 24.87
C LEU A 11 -30.39 30.78 24.44
N ILE A 12 -29.10 30.80 24.22
CA ILE A 12 -28.30 29.58 24.00
C ILE A 12 -28.01 28.99 25.38
N VAL A 13 -28.65 27.87 25.65
CA VAL A 13 -28.29 26.99 26.78
C VAL A 13 -27.19 26.08 26.31
N LEU A 14 -26.02 26.26 26.87
CA LEU A 14 -24.87 25.32 26.72
C LEU A 14 -25.23 24.01 27.43
N HIS A 15 -25.46 22.96 26.67
CA HIS A 15 -25.42 21.56 27.14
C HIS A 15 -24.38 20.78 26.36
N PRO A 16 -23.68 19.82 26.96
CA PRO A 16 -22.38 19.37 26.50
C PRO A 16 -22.46 18.45 25.26
N LEU A 17 -21.86 18.90 24.18
CA LEU A 17 -21.61 18.16 22.95
C LEU A 17 -20.43 17.15 23.12
N PHE A 18 -20.50 16.25 24.09
CA PHE A 18 -19.44 15.27 24.31
C PHE A 18 -19.86 13.80 24.13
N VAL A 19 -21.11 13.52 23.77
CA VAL A 19 -21.61 12.12 23.65
C VAL A 19 -21.99 11.75 22.21
N GLN A 20 -22.04 12.68 21.26
CA GLN A 20 -22.47 12.41 19.89
C GLN A 20 -21.32 12.28 18.88
N ALA A 21 -20.08 12.56 19.29
CA ALA A 21 -18.90 12.46 18.42
C ALA A 21 -18.37 11.02 18.26
N GLN A 22 -18.82 10.05 19.03
CA GLN A 22 -18.34 8.65 18.96
C GLN A 22 -19.08 7.78 17.95
N SER A 23 -20.27 8.16 17.46
CA SER A 23 -20.99 7.40 16.42
C SER A 23 -20.68 7.85 14.99
N ASP A 24 -20.14 9.05 14.79
CA ASP A 24 -19.85 9.58 13.47
C ASP A 24 -18.37 9.38 13.06
N LEU A 25 -17.49 9.01 14.00
CA LEU A 25 -16.07 8.72 13.73
C LEU A 25 -15.86 7.40 12.96
N SER A 26 -16.81 6.46 13.01
CA SER A 26 -16.64 5.15 12.33
C SER A 26 -16.93 5.18 10.82
N THR A 27 -17.59 6.21 10.30
CA THR A 27 -17.95 6.29 8.87
C THR A 27 -17.09 7.26 8.06
N ASN A 28 -16.32 8.15 8.71
CA ASN A 28 -15.47 9.12 8.01
C ASN A 28 -13.99 8.73 7.94
N THR A 29 -13.54 7.74 8.71
CA THR A 29 -12.12 7.35 8.78
C THR A 29 -11.58 6.78 7.46
N ALA A 30 -12.39 6.06 6.70
CA ALA A 30 -11.93 5.48 5.43
C ALA A 30 -11.65 6.51 4.32
N ALA A 31 -12.33 7.65 4.32
CA ALA A 31 -12.16 8.70 3.30
C ALA A 31 -10.99 9.66 3.60
N VAL A 32 -10.64 9.82 4.88
CA VAL A 32 -9.54 10.70 5.32
C VAL A 32 -8.18 10.02 5.16
N ILE A 33 -8.12 8.68 5.24
CA ILE A 33 -6.90 7.89 5.10
C ILE A 33 -6.27 8.00 3.69
N ALA A 34 -7.07 8.26 2.65
CA ALA A 34 -6.61 8.29 1.25
C ALA A 34 -5.87 9.58 0.84
N SER A 35 -5.74 10.59 1.70
CA SER A 35 -5.17 11.91 1.36
C SER A 35 -3.99 12.36 2.21
N ARG A 36 -3.44 11.51 3.08
CA ARG A 36 -2.32 11.90 3.95
C ARG A 36 -0.97 11.75 3.26
N PRO A 37 -0.03 12.68 3.47
CA PRO A 37 1.36 12.48 3.08
C PRO A 37 1.92 11.24 3.79
N ASN A 38 2.74 10.48 3.09
CA ASN A 38 3.35 9.25 3.58
C ASN A 38 4.52 9.60 4.51
N GLY A 39 4.29 9.58 5.82
CA GLY A 39 5.33 9.72 6.83
C GLY A 39 6.02 8.38 7.12
N ALA A 40 7.34 8.40 7.19
CA ALA A 40 8.15 7.26 7.59
C ALA A 40 8.75 7.47 8.99
N CYS A 41 9.12 6.37 9.68
CA CYS A 41 9.97 6.46 10.86
C CYS A 41 11.42 6.72 10.46
N GLY A 42 12.10 7.63 11.15
CA GLY A 42 13.52 7.96 10.91
C GLY A 42 14.50 6.99 11.57
N ALA A 43 14.07 6.19 12.56
CA ALA A 43 14.95 5.32 13.31
C ALA A 43 15.76 4.33 12.44
N PRO A 44 15.18 3.64 11.43
CA PRO A 44 15.96 2.76 10.55
C PRO A 44 17.07 3.47 9.77
N MET A 45 16.93 4.76 9.50
CA MET A 45 17.94 5.55 8.76
C MET A 45 19.15 5.89 9.61
N LEU A 46 19.03 5.87 10.94
CA LEU A 46 20.09 6.14 11.90
C LEU A 46 20.80 4.88 12.37
N TRP A 47 20.25 3.71 12.08
CA TRP A 47 20.72 2.42 12.59
C TRP A 47 22.20 2.15 12.30
N GLU A 48 22.72 2.44 11.11
CA GLU A 48 24.15 2.25 10.76
C GLU A 48 25.06 3.12 11.64
N GLN A 49 24.66 4.36 11.93
CA GLN A 49 25.43 5.28 12.79
C GLN A 49 25.42 4.79 14.24
N GLU A 50 24.31 4.28 14.71
CA GLU A 50 24.17 3.71 16.05
C GLU A 50 25.01 2.45 16.21
N GLN A 51 24.96 1.52 15.26
CA GLN A 51 25.76 0.30 15.29
C GLN A 51 27.25 0.62 15.25
N GLN A 52 27.67 1.62 14.47
CA GLN A 52 29.05 2.06 14.46
C GLN A 52 29.46 2.64 15.81
N ALA A 53 28.64 3.48 16.43
CA ALA A 53 28.92 4.06 17.75
C ALA A 53 28.98 2.99 18.84
N LEU A 54 28.08 1.99 18.81
CA LEU A 54 28.11 0.85 19.73
C LEU A 54 29.37 -0.01 19.52
N ALA A 55 29.77 -0.24 18.28
CA ALA A 55 31.01 -0.98 17.97
C ALA A 55 32.27 -0.22 18.44
N ASP A 56 32.26 1.10 18.36
CA ASP A 56 33.34 1.93 18.88
C ASP A 56 33.41 1.88 20.41
N LEU A 57 32.28 1.94 21.10
CA LEU A 57 32.20 1.76 22.54
C LEU A 57 32.62 0.35 22.99
N ALA A 58 32.28 -0.69 22.23
CA ALA A 58 32.71 -2.06 22.51
C ALA A 58 34.24 -2.21 22.38
N ARG A 59 34.87 -1.48 21.46
CA ARG A 59 36.34 -1.44 21.29
C ARG A 59 37.03 -0.56 22.34
N HIS A 60 36.34 0.43 22.86
CA HIS A 60 36.81 1.42 23.81
C HIS A 60 35.83 1.56 24.99
N PRO A 61 35.69 0.51 25.85
CA PRO A 61 34.74 0.54 26.97
C PRO A 61 34.96 1.71 27.94
N GLU A 62 36.19 2.21 27.97
CA GLU A 62 36.55 3.39 28.79
C GLU A 62 35.86 4.67 28.33
N TRP A 63 35.32 4.73 27.09
CA TRP A 63 34.56 5.88 26.58
C TRP A 63 33.11 5.88 27.11
N ASN A 64 32.61 4.74 27.55
CA ASN A 64 31.26 4.69 28.10
C ASN A 64 31.25 5.17 29.53
N GLU A 65 30.92 6.44 29.72
CA GLU A 65 30.85 7.08 31.04
C GLU A 65 29.41 7.13 31.60
N VAL A 66 28.39 6.64 30.89
CA VAL A 66 26.98 6.72 31.30
C VAL A 66 26.78 6.18 32.72
N ASP A 67 27.36 5.04 33.04
CA ASP A 67 27.26 4.44 34.38
C ASP A 67 28.09 5.18 35.43
N ARG A 68 29.04 6.05 35.02
CA ARG A 68 29.90 6.85 35.88
C ARG A 68 29.36 8.26 36.10
N LEU A 69 28.40 8.70 35.25
CA LEU A 69 27.80 10.02 35.39
C LEU A 69 26.96 10.08 36.66
N GLN A 70 27.06 11.20 37.38
CA GLN A 70 26.16 11.45 38.49
C GLN A 70 24.78 11.75 37.93
N LYS A 71 23.89 10.77 37.97
CA LYS A 71 22.51 10.89 37.51
C LYS A 71 21.77 11.90 38.39
N THR A 72 21.20 12.92 37.74
CA THR A 72 20.45 13.98 38.44
C THR A 72 19.25 14.33 37.58
N ALA A 73 18.05 14.14 38.13
CA ALA A 73 16.81 14.48 37.45
C ALA A 73 16.80 15.95 36.97
N TRP A 74 16.32 16.18 35.79
CA TRP A 74 16.33 17.50 35.12
C TRP A 74 15.51 18.56 35.84
N ASN A 75 14.41 18.21 36.48
CA ASN A 75 13.50 19.13 37.20
C ASN A 75 13.03 20.33 36.32
N PHE A 76 12.77 20.10 35.02
CA PHE A 76 12.27 21.15 34.14
C PHE A 76 10.88 21.61 34.59
N VAL A 77 10.63 22.90 34.40
CA VAL A 77 9.32 23.54 34.56
C VAL A 77 8.87 24.13 33.24
N VAL A 78 7.57 24.44 33.11
CA VAL A 78 7.07 25.16 31.92
C VAL A 78 7.81 26.49 31.77
N GLY A 79 8.33 26.76 30.58
CA GLY A 79 9.18 27.89 30.28
C GLY A 79 10.68 27.62 30.38
N SER A 80 11.13 26.47 30.88
CA SER A 80 12.56 26.08 30.84
C SER A 80 13.05 26.03 29.40
N GLN A 81 14.15 26.69 29.10
CA GLN A 81 14.77 26.69 27.77
C GLN A 81 15.97 25.76 27.74
N LYS A 82 16.09 24.99 26.65
CA LYS A 82 17.25 24.14 26.40
C LYS A 82 17.37 23.86 24.90
N SER A 83 18.61 23.82 24.42
CA SER A 83 18.89 23.33 23.05
C SER A 83 19.21 21.85 23.13
N TRP A 84 18.54 21.06 22.30
CA TRP A 84 18.73 19.61 22.17
C TRP A 84 19.39 19.28 20.85
N TYR A 85 20.26 18.29 20.84
CA TYR A 85 20.74 17.72 19.59
C TYR A 85 19.63 16.94 18.90
N ALA A 86 19.42 17.22 17.62
CA ALA A 86 18.54 16.49 16.70
C ALA A 86 19.34 16.03 15.48
N ASP A 87 18.81 15.13 14.68
CA ASP A 87 19.47 14.56 13.52
C ASP A 87 18.96 15.24 12.22
N ASP A 88 19.89 15.70 11.36
CA ASP A 88 19.59 16.17 10.02
C ASP A 88 19.75 15.01 9.02
N PHE A 89 18.64 14.44 8.56
CA PHE A 89 18.59 13.28 7.65
C PHE A 89 19.12 13.58 6.23
N ARG A 90 19.26 14.87 5.87
CA ARG A 90 19.84 15.29 4.58
C ARG A 90 21.36 15.22 4.61
N THR A 91 21.95 15.65 5.73
CA THR A 91 23.41 15.77 5.91
C THR A 91 24.00 14.65 6.74
N ARG A 92 23.16 13.87 7.44
CA ARG A 92 23.55 12.85 8.42
C ARG A 92 24.43 13.40 9.55
N GLN A 93 24.13 14.63 9.97
CA GLN A 93 24.83 15.30 11.07
C GLN A 93 23.85 15.73 12.15
N ARG A 94 24.30 15.76 13.38
CA ARG A 94 23.50 16.30 14.49
C ARG A 94 23.67 17.82 14.59
N TYR A 95 22.58 18.49 14.95
CA TYR A 95 22.56 19.94 15.15
C TYR A 95 21.76 20.30 16.41
N LEU A 96 21.98 21.50 16.93
CA LEU A 96 21.25 21.98 18.11
C LEU A 96 19.96 22.69 17.71
N VAL A 97 18.87 22.29 18.38
CA VAL A 97 17.52 22.87 18.20
C VAL A 97 17.17 23.66 19.48
N PRO A 98 17.06 24.99 19.40
CA PRO A 98 16.56 25.81 20.49
C PRO A 98 15.09 25.47 20.79
N SER A 99 14.77 25.19 22.03
CA SER A 99 13.43 24.77 22.41
C SER A 99 13.05 25.22 23.82
N THR A 100 11.75 25.28 24.06
CA THR A 100 11.17 25.63 25.35
C THR A 100 10.24 24.53 25.82
N CYS A 101 10.35 24.14 27.08
CA CYS A 101 9.43 23.23 27.75
C CYS A 101 8.04 23.85 27.82
N ARG A 102 7.06 23.31 27.12
CA ARG A 102 5.68 23.83 27.02
C ARG A 102 4.70 23.08 27.93
N ALA A 103 5.03 21.85 28.33
CA ALA A 103 4.26 21.12 29.34
C ALA A 103 5.16 20.19 30.16
N VAL A 104 4.74 19.95 31.41
CA VAL A 104 5.32 18.95 32.29
C VAL A 104 4.22 17.99 32.70
N GLY A 105 4.36 16.75 32.30
CA GLY A 105 3.50 15.65 32.68
C GLY A 105 4.02 14.88 33.88
N THR A 106 3.32 13.80 34.25
CA THR A 106 3.80 12.84 35.27
C THR A 106 4.93 11.98 34.72
N ARG A 107 4.91 11.68 33.43
CA ARG A 107 5.84 10.78 32.73
C ARG A 107 6.61 11.44 31.60
N CYS A 108 6.39 12.73 31.32
CA CYS A 108 7.06 13.43 30.23
C CYS A 108 7.38 14.89 30.52
N TYR A 109 8.37 15.40 29.79
CA TYR A 109 8.58 16.80 29.51
C TYR A 109 8.33 17.00 28.02
N ILE A 110 7.50 17.98 27.64
CA ILE A 110 7.23 18.29 26.25
C ILE A 110 7.94 19.58 25.89
N PHE A 111 8.99 19.44 25.07
CA PHE A 111 9.72 20.53 24.48
C PHE A 111 9.24 20.79 23.06
N VAL A 112 9.15 22.06 22.70
CA VAL A 112 8.77 22.49 21.36
C VAL A 112 9.87 23.40 20.83
N GLU A 113 10.31 23.15 19.60
CA GLU A 113 11.20 24.07 18.87
C GLU A 113 10.62 25.47 18.87
N ASP A 114 11.44 26.47 19.25
CA ASP A 114 10.94 27.82 19.46
C ASP A 114 10.38 28.47 18.19
N ALA A 115 10.88 28.05 17.02
CA ALA A 115 10.42 28.53 15.71
C ALA A 115 8.98 28.07 15.36
N LEU A 116 8.52 26.95 15.89
CA LEU A 116 7.19 26.38 15.58
C LEU A 116 6.09 26.86 16.53
N TRP A 117 6.46 27.54 17.60
CA TRP A 117 5.50 27.91 18.64
C TRP A 117 4.49 28.94 18.18
N LEU A 118 3.19 28.59 18.32
CA LEU A 118 2.01 29.34 17.88
C LEU A 118 1.81 29.42 16.37
N ASP A 119 2.67 28.83 15.58
CA ASP A 119 2.50 28.64 14.14
C ASP A 119 1.99 27.21 13.85
N SER A 120 2.86 26.23 13.87
CA SER A 120 2.51 24.83 13.64
C SER A 120 2.13 24.08 14.93
N VAL A 121 2.53 24.57 16.12
CA VAL A 121 2.29 23.95 17.42
C VAL A 121 1.65 24.92 18.40
N THR A 122 0.48 24.55 18.94
CA THR A 122 -0.26 25.34 19.94
C THR A 122 -0.21 24.69 21.33
N GLN A 123 -0.62 25.45 22.37
CA GLN A 123 -0.76 24.90 23.73
C GLN A 123 -1.77 23.74 23.77
N ALA A 124 -2.85 23.81 22.97
CA ALA A 124 -3.84 22.75 22.90
C ALA A 124 -3.24 21.43 22.34
N ALA A 125 -2.38 21.50 21.33
CA ALA A 125 -1.65 20.34 20.81
C ALA A 125 -0.71 19.76 21.87
N VAL A 126 0.08 20.59 22.55
CA VAL A 126 0.98 20.19 23.62
C VAL A 126 0.24 19.51 24.79
N ASP A 127 -0.93 20.06 25.17
CA ASP A 127 -1.76 19.46 26.20
C ASP A 127 -2.34 18.10 25.76
N ALA A 128 -2.67 17.93 24.47
CA ALA A 128 -3.08 16.65 23.91
C ALA A 128 -1.95 15.61 23.98
N PHE A 129 -0.72 15.97 23.64
CA PHE A 129 0.46 15.10 23.81
C PHE A 129 0.64 14.66 25.26
N ARG A 130 0.58 15.59 26.21
CA ARG A 130 0.69 15.29 27.64
C ARG A 130 -0.42 14.34 28.10
N VAL A 131 -1.66 14.57 27.70
CA VAL A 131 -2.79 13.72 28.04
C VAL A 131 -2.65 12.33 27.42
N ALA A 132 -2.29 12.27 26.13
CA ALA A 132 -2.10 11.00 25.42
C ALA A 132 -0.97 10.17 26.06
N PHE A 133 0.15 10.79 26.42
CA PHE A 133 1.28 10.09 26.99
C PHE A 133 1.02 9.62 28.43
N ASP A 134 0.46 10.48 29.30
CA ASP A 134 0.32 10.23 30.71
C ASP A 134 -0.96 9.47 31.10
N SER A 135 -2.08 9.70 30.42
CA SER A 135 -3.39 9.49 31.01
C SER A 135 -4.40 8.70 30.18
N SER A 136 -4.43 8.88 28.85
CA SER A 136 -5.48 8.26 28.01
C SER A 136 -5.04 8.06 26.57
N THR A 137 -5.50 6.96 25.98
CA THR A 137 -5.32 6.66 24.55
C THR A 137 -6.69 6.41 23.92
N PRO A 138 -6.82 6.39 22.57
CA PRO A 138 -8.08 6.03 21.92
C PRO A 138 -8.62 4.66 22.36
N ALA A 139 -7.74 3.68 22.63
CA ALA A 139 -8.14 2.36 23.14
C ALA A 139 -8.52 2.36 24.63
N ASN A 140 -8.03 3.32 25.43
CA ASN A 140 -8.26 3.32 26.87
C ASN A 140 -8.25 4.73 27.45
N SER A 141 -9.41 5.21 27.92
CA SER A 141 -9.59 6.55 28.47
C SER A 141 -8.93 6.80 29.83
N THR A 142 -8.34 5.78 30.45
CA THR A 142 -7.69 5.86 31.77
C THR A 142 -6.23 5.40 31.76
N LYS A 143 -5.67 5.08 30.60
CA LYS A 143 -4.31 4.62 30.44
C LYS A 143 -3.65 5.31 29.25
N GLY A 144 -2.61 6.08 29.50
CA GLY A 144 -1.81 6.75 28.47
C GLY A 144 -0.85 5.81 27.74
N ILE A 145 -0.19 6.34 26.73
CA ILE A 145 0.81 5.64 25.90
C ILE A 145 1.91 5.05 26.80
N TYR A 146 2.47 5.85 27.73
CA TYR A 146 3.55 5.39 28.61
C TYR A 146 3.22 4.08 29.31
N GLN A 147 2.07 4.01 30.00
CA GLN A 147 1.69 2.81 30.74
C GLN A 147 1.27 1.66 29.80
N THR A 148 0.65 1.98 28.68
CA THR A 148 0.24 0.99 27.68
C THR A 148 1.46 0.28 27.11
N ASP A 149 2.49 1.02 26.74
CA ASP A 149 3.70 0.45 26.14
C ASP A 149 4.56 -0.29 27.16
N ILE A 150 4.67 0.22 28.40
CA ILE A 150 5.37 -0.52 29.47
C ILE A 150 4.73 -1.89 29.75
N ASP A 151 3.41 -1.95 29.78
CA ASP A 151 2.69 -3.19 30.05
C ASP A 151 2.94 -4.23 28.95
N ASN A 152 3.00 -3.77 27.69
CA ASN A 152 3.11 -4.63 26.53
C ASN A 152 4.55 -4.91 26.06
N PHE A 153 5.52 -4.01 26.30
CA PHE A 153 6.87 -4.12 25.75
C PHE A 153 7.96 -4.13 26.83
N GLY A 154 7.74 -3.50 27.97
CA GLY A 154 8.71 -3.42 29.06
C GLY A 154 9.02 -1.99 29.47
N ALA A 155 9.93 -1.82 30.41
CA ALA A 155 10.29 -0.49 30.92
C ALA A 155 11.31 0.20 30.00
N PRO A 156 11.26 1.54 29.86
CA PRO A 156 12.30 2.30 29.14
C PRO A 156 13.64 2.24 29.90
N PRO A 157 14.78 2.62 29.28
CA PRO A 157 16.05 2.84 29.97
C PRO A 157 15.91 3.98 31.00
N ASP A 158 16.97 4.24 31.72
CA ASP A 158 17.11 5.37 32.65
C ASP A 158 18.60 5.78 32.66
N VAL A 159 18.98 6.63 31.68
CA VAL A 159 20.38 7.05 31.53
C VAL A 159 20.69 8.33 32.32
N ASP A 160 19.68 9.19 32.56
CA ASP A 160 19.85 10.48 33.21
C ASP A 160 19.39 10.51 34.69
N GLY A 161 18.69 9.48 35.16
CA GLY A 161 18.16 9.42 36.54
C GLY A 161 16.84 10.18 36.70
N ASP A 162 16.18 10.56 35.59
CA ASP A 162 14.86 11.15 35.57
C ASP A 162 13.86 10.16 34.97
N ALA A 163 12.80 9.85 35.69
CA ALA A 163 11.79 8.90 35.23
C ALA A 163 10.88 9.44 34.12
N LYS A 164 11.15 10.63 33.59
CA LYS A 164 10.33 11.29 32.57
C LYS A 164 11.01 11.30 31.22
N ILE A 165 10.24 10.95 30.23
CA ILE A 165 10.67 10.94 28.83
C ILE A 165 10.60 12.37 28.27
N ILE A 166 11.59 12.78 27.50
CA ILE A 166 11.57 14.04 26.78
C ILE A 166 10.93 13.82 25.42
N VAL A 167 9.78 14.44 25.20
CA VAL A 167 9.13 14.50 23.88
C VAL A 167 9.54 15.82 23.24
N MET A 168 10.36 15.74 22.17
CA MET A 168 10.83 16.88 21.42
C MET A 168 10.03 17.05 20.14
N ILE A 169 9.23 18.11 20.05
CA ILE A 169 8.44 18.48 18.86
C ILE A 169 9.24 19.51 18.07
N LEU A 170 9.54 19.19 16.79
CA LEU A 170 10.42 20.02 15.96
C LEU A 170 10.02 19.91 14.47
N ASP A 171 10.67 20.70 13.62
CA ASP A 171 10.73 20.51 12.17
C ASP A 171 11.89 19.58 11.86
N ILE A 172 11.61 18.32 11.54
CA ILE A 172 12.63 17.33 11.22
C ILE A 172 13.24 17.63 9.84
N LYS A 173 14.55 17.83 9.83
CA LYS A 173 15.29 18.13 8.59
C LYS A 173 15.44 16.89 7.72
N ASP A 174 14.48 16.65 6.84
CA ASP A 174 14.46 15.57 5.88
C ASP A 174 14.50 16.04 4.42
N GLN A 175 14.19 15.16 3.47
CA GLN A 175 14.18 15.49 2.04
C GLN A 175 12.81 15.98 1.53
N TYR A 176 11.84 16.13 2.39
CA TYR A 176 10.53 16.62 1.99
C TYR A 176 10.64 18.06 1.47
N THR A 177 9.95 18.33 0.36
CA THR A 177 9.92 19.67 -0.22
C THR A 177 8.49 20.20 -0.18
N THR A 178 8.34 21.51 0.00
CA THR A 178 7.04 22.20 -0.02
C THR A 178 6.25 22.01 -1.31
N THR A 179 6.86 21.44 -2.36
CA THR A 179 6.21 21.03 -3.60
C THR A 179 5.55 19.64 -3.52
N GLY A 180 5.64 18.97 -2.36
CA GLY A 180 5.01 17.67 -2.11
C GLY A 180 5.72 16.48 -2.76
N SER A 181 6.98 16.62 -3.14
CA SER A 181 7.82 15.53 -3.63
C SER A 181 8.81 15.08 -2.56
N GLY A 182 8.85 13.78 -2.32
CA GLY A 182 9.63 13.12 -1.27
C GLY A 182 8.74 12.63 -0.12
N GLY A 183 9.14 11.54 0.55
CA GLY A 183 8.58 11.14 1.84
C GLY A 183 9.08 12.07 2.94
N PHE A 184 8.29 12.31 3.97
CA PHE A 184 8.73 13.00 5.18
C PHE A 184 8.91 12.01 6.33
N ILE A 185 9.67 12.42 7.36
CA ILE A 185 9.89 11.64 8.57
C ILE A 185 8.96 12.18 9.65
N GLY A 186 7.96 11.37 10.07
CA GLY A 186 6.97 11.78 11.08
C GLY A 186 7.51 11.80 12.50
N GLY A 187 8.58 11.04 12.76
CA GLY A 187 9.27 10.99 14.05
C GLY A 187 10.46 10.06 14.00
N TYR A 188 11.24 10.05 15.08
CA TYR A 188 12.32 9.09 15.27
C TYR A 188 12.74 8.98 16.75
N PHE A 189 13.26 7.82 17.07
CA PHE A 189 14.12 7.58 18.22
C PHE A 189 15.56 7.41 17.76
N THR A 190 16.54 7.73 18.60
CA THR A 190 17.95 7.42 18.34
C THR A 190 18.67 6.96 19.62
N GLY A 191 19.33 5.82 19.52
CA GLY A 191 20.19 5.27 20.58
C GLY A 191 21.42 6.14 20.86
N LEU A 192 21.79 7.08 19.97
CA LEU A 192 22.88 8.03 20.19
C LEU A 192 22.66 8.91 21.42
N ASN A 193 21.42 9.07 21.90
CA ASN A 193 21.12 9.75 23.15
C ASN A 193 21.34 8.89 24.39
N GLN A 194 21.54 7.59 24.23
CA GLN A 194 21.71 6.62 25.33
C GLN A 194 23.18 6.31 25.64
N ILE A 195 24.10 6.86 24.83
CA ILE A 195 25.54 6.60 24.94
C ILE A 195 26.33 7.90 25.13
N THR A 196 27.51 7.81 25.72
CA THR A 196 28.40 8.97 25.93
C THR A 196 29.09 9.32 24.62
N ASN A 197 28.77 10.47 24.05
CA ASN A 197 29.48 11.11 22.94
C ASN A 197 29.29 12.63 22.99
N SER A 198 30.08 13.39 22.22
CA SER A 198 30.07 14.85 22.26
C SER A 198 28.76 15.51 21.82
N GLN A 199 27.88 14.78 21.16
CA GLN A 199 26.61 15.26 20.66
C GLN A 199 25.41 14.44 21.22
N SER A 200 25.64 13.67 22.27
CA SER A 200 24.56 12.96 22.98
C SER A 200 23.80 13.96 23.87
N ASN A 201 22.49 13.76 23.96
CA ASN A 201 21.68 14.48 24.93
C ASN A 201 21.72 13.82 26.32
N LEU A 202 22.16 12.57 26.42
CA LEU A 202 22.17 11.73 27.59
C LEU A 202 20.83 11.76 28.36
N ALA A 203 19.76 11.47 27.60
CA ALA A 203 18.39 11.52 28.07
C ALA A 203 17.50 10.55 27.27
N GLU A 204 16.42 10.10 27.90
CA GLU A 204 15.35 9.35 27.25
C GLU A 204 14.51 10.30 26.40
N MET A 205 14.72 10.29 25.08
CA MET A 205 14.08 11.24 24.17
C MET A 205 13.46 10.56 22.95
N VAL A 206 12.32 11.10 22.54
CA VAL A 206 11.69 10.83 21.25
C VAL A 206 11.44 12.14 20.52
N TYR A 207 11.49 12.11 19.19
CA TYR A 207 11.38 13.28 18.33
C TYR A 207 10.14 13.12 17.45
N ILE A 208 9.31 14.17 17.40
CA ILE A 208 8.05 14.19 16.66
C ILE A 208 8.03 15.38 15.72
N ASP A 209 7.72 15.12 14.47
CA ASP A 209 7.64 16.15 13.44
C ASP A 209 6.35 16.97 13.51
N ALA A 210 6.46 18.24 13.18
CA ALA A 210 5.34 19.18 13.09
C ALA A 210 5.27 19.92 11.74
N ASP A 211 6.06 19.53 10.76
CA ASP A 211 6.05 19.95 9.37
C ASP A 211 6.36 18.75 8.46
N PRO A 212 5.59 18.43 7.42
CA PRO A 212 4.56 19.24 6.77
C PRO A 212 3.15 19.12 7.35
N LEU A 213 2.95 18.35 8.43
CA LEU A 213 1.65 18.16 9.07
C LEU A 213 1.57 18.98 10.36
N PRO A 214 1.06 20.23 10.30
CA PRO A 214 0.98 21.07 11.48
C PRO A 214 0.05 20.45 12.54
N LEU A 215 0.46 20.53 13.80
CA LEU A 215 -0.30 19.98 14.93
C LEU A 215 -1.55 20.83 15.26
N THR A 216 -1.77 21.90 14.53
CA THR A 216 -3.01 22.69 14.51
C THR A 216 -4.10 22.01 13.68
N ASP A 217 -3.75 21.10 12.77
CA ASP A 217 -4.70 20.26 12.04
C ASP A 217 -5.01 18.99 12.86
N PRO A 218 -6.30 18.65 13.09
CA PRO A 218 -6.69 17.44 13.80
C PRO A 218 -6.07 16.16 13.24
N ALA A 219 -5.92 16.05 11.93
CA ALA A 219 -5.33 14.89 11.28
C ALA A 219 -3.81 14.82 11.49
N GLY A 220 -3.12 15.96 11.42
CA GLY A 220 -1.70 16.05 11.77
C GLY A 220 -1.44 15.71 13.23
N LEU A 221 -2.29 16.21 14.14
CA LEU A 221 -2.18 15.89 15.55
C LEU A 221 -2.41 14.40 15.84
N GLU A 222 -3.44 13.77 15.25
CA GLU A 222 -3.69 12.34 15.42
C GLU A 222 -2.50 11.50 14.92
N PHE A 223 -1.95 11.84 13.76
CA PHE A 223 -0.76 11.19 13.21
C PHE A 223 0.43 11.32 14.16
N ALA A 224 0.71 12.51 14.65
CA ALA A 224 1.82 12.77 15.57
C ALA A 224 1.65 12.05 16.93
N LEU A 225 0.43 11.90 17.45
CA LEU A 225 0.14 11.13 18.65
C LEU A 225 0.34 9.61 18.43
N SER A 226 0.00 9.10 17.25
CA SER A 226 0.30 7.73 16.83
C SER A 226 1.82 7.51 16.78
N THR A 227 2.54 8.43 16.13
CA THR A 227 4.01 8.44 16.05
C THR A 227 4.66 8.48 17.44
N LEU A 228 4.08 9.19 18.42
CA LEU A 228 4.60 9.21 19.80
C LEU A 228 4.59 7.81 20.44
N ALA A 229 3.55 7.01 20.23
CA ALA A 229 3.51 5.62 20.70
C ALA A 229 4.56 4.76 19.97
N HIS A 230 4.72 4.97 18.68
CA HIS A 230 5.72 4.31 17.84
C HIS A 230 7.15 4.55 18.36
N GLU A 231 7.54 5.82 18.48
CA GLU A 231 8.91 6.18 18.87
C GLU A 231 9.22 5.83 20.33
N PHE A 232 8.22 5.89 21.20
CA PHE A 232 8.40 5.45 22.59
C PHE A 232 8.61 3.94 22.68
N GLN A 233 8.00 3.15 21.81
CA GLN A 233 8.24 1.72 21.75
C GLN A 233 9.69 1.43 21.30
N HIS A 234 10.23 2.14 20.32
CA HIS A 234 11.64 2.02 19.92
C HIS A 234 12.59 2.30 21.07
N LEU A 235 12.32 3.34 21.87
CA LEU A 235 13.11 3.67 23.05
C LEU A 235 13.07 2.53 24.08
N ILE A 236 11.92 1.88 24.28
CA ILE A 236 11.81 0.68 25.12
C ILE A 236 12.60 -0.49 24.54
N HIS A 237 12.45 -0.74 23.22
CA HIS A 237 13.12 -1.86 22.55
C HIS A 237 14.64 -1.77 22.67
N TYR A 238 15.19 -0.58 22.41
CA TYR A 238 16.63 -0.32 22.50
C TYR A 238 17.25 -0.70 23.85
N ARG A 239 16.50 -0.63 24.94
CA ARG A 239 16.97 -1.07 26.26
C ARG A 239 17.34 -2.55 26.31
N TYR A 240 16.61 -3.39 25.59
CA TYR A 240 16.69 -4.85 25.73
C TYR A 240 17.44 -5.48 24.56
N ASP A 241 17.23 -4.95 23.37
CA ASP A 241 17.83 -5.45 22.15
C ASP A 241 18.16 -4.30 21.18
N THR A 242 19.44 -4.11 20.90
CA THR A 242 19.96 -3.03 20.04
C THR A 242 20.21 -3.48 18.61
N ASN A 243 19.99 -4.77 18.27
CA ASN A 243 20.32 -5.35 16.97
C ASN A 243 19.22 -6.20 16.34
N GLU A 244 17.99 -6.15 16.89
CA GLU A 244 16.85 -6.84 16.32
C GLU A 244 16.65 -6.47 14.83
N LEU A 245 16.15 -7.41 14.03
CA LEU A 245 15.81 -7.15 12.62
C LEU A 245 14.84 -5.97 12.51
N THR A 246 15.15 -5.03 11.62
CA THR A 246 14.34 -3.82 11.42
C THR A 246 12.86 -4.13 11.23
N PHE A 247 12.52 -5.20 10.49
CA PHE A 247 11.13 -5.64 10.30
C PHE A 247 10.40 -5.94 11.62
N ILE A 248 11.06 -6.61 12.57
CA ILE A 248 10.48 -6.95 13.88
C ILE A 248 10.43 -5.71 14.76
N ASN A 249 11.50 -4.92 14.77
CA ASN A 249 11.59 -3.69 15.55
C ASN A 249 10.48 -2.70 15.15
N GLU A 250 10.41 -2.34 13.87
CA GLU A 250 9.34 -1.50 13.32
C GLU A 250 7.95 -2.11 13.52
N GLY A 251 7.84 -3.43 13.34
CA GLY A 251 6.58 -4.14 13.56
C GLY A 251 6.07 -4.05 15.00
N CYS A 252 6.95 -4.07 16.00
CA CYS A 252 6.59 -3.85 17.41
C CYS A 252 6.11 -2.41 17.63
N SER A 253 6.76 -1.43 17.03
CA SER A 253 6.37 -0.01 17.13
C SER A 253 5.01 0.26 16.47
N LEU A 254 4.77 -0.31 15.29
CA LEU A 254 3.45 -0.26 14.63
C LEU A 254 2.37 -1.00 15.44
N ALA A 255 2.73 -2.08 16.14
CA ALA A 255 1.81 -2.74 17.05
C ALA A 255 1.48 -1.88 18.27
N ALA A 256 2.40 -1.06 18.77
CA ALA A 256 2.16 -0.11 19.86
C ALA A 256 1.11 0.93 19.48
N GLU A 257 1.17 1.47 18.24
CA GLU A 257 0.14 2.36 17.70
C GLU A 257 -1.25 1.70 17.78
N VAL A 258 -1.36 0.46 17.25
CA VAL A 258 -2.64 -0.28 17.22
C VAL A 258 -3.12 -0.66 18.62
N ILE A 259 -2.23 -0.98 19.55
CA ILE A 259 -2.57 -1.27 20.96
C ILE A 259 -3.07 -0.01 21.67
N CYS A 260 -2.51 1.13 21.36
CA CYS A 260 -2.98 2.43 21.86
C CYS A 260 -4.31 2.88 21.18
N GLY A 261 -4.75 2.20 20.11
CA GLY A 261 -6.01 2.47 19.41
C GLY A 261 -5.89 3.46 18.27
N TYR A 262 -4.68 3.75 17.81
CA TYR A 262 -4.45 4.53 16.60
C TYR A 262 -4.65 3.67 15.34
N PRO A 263 -5.02 4.27 14.20
CA PRO A 263 -5.23 3.54 12.97
C PRO A 263 -3.91 3.08 12.34
N ILE A 264 -3.95 1.95 11.63
CA ILE A 264 -2.84 1.55 10.75
C ILE A 264 -2.84 2.45 9.52
N TYR A 265 -1.75 3.16 9.29
CA TYR A 265 -1.53 3.95 8.07
C TYR A 265 -0.97 3.05 6.96
N ASP A 266 -1.31 3.37 5.69
CA ASP A 266 -0.94 2.62 4.48
C ASP A 266 -1.17 1.09 4.55
N GLN A 267 -2.44 0.73 4.60
CA GLN A 267 -2.88 -0.68 4.68
C GLN A 267 -2.78 -1.44 3.34
N SER A 268 -2.64 -0.75 2.22
CA SER A 268 -2.71 -1.35 0.88
C SER A 268 -1.35 -1.71 0.29
N GLY A 269 -0.26 -1.11 0.77
CA GLY A 269 1.07 -1.21 0.15
C GLY A 269 1.58 -2.65 0.01
N TYR A 270 1.37 -3.50 1.02
CA TYR A 270 1.81 -4.90 0.97
C TYR A 270 0.93 -5.80 0.09
N VAL A 271 -0.38 -5.66 0.15
CA VAL A 271 -1.30 -6.62 -0.51
C VAL A 271 -1.30 -6.54 -2.04
N GLY A 272 -0.75 -5.45 -2.60
CA GLY A 272 -0.52 -5.30 -4.04
C GLY A 272 0.71 -6.06 -4.56
N GLY A 273 1.60 -6.55 -3.68
CA GLY A 273 2.84 -7.24 -4.06
C GLY A 273 3.34 -8.18 -2.97
N THR A 274 2.64 -9.29 -2.75
CA THR A 274 2.88 -10.23 -1.64
C THR A 274 4.05 -11.20 -1.84
N ASN A 275 4.56 -11.33 -3.08
CA ASN A 275 5.70 -12.21 -3.37
C ASN A 275 7.04 -11.51 -3.06
N VAL A 276 7.17 -11.05 -1.83
CA VAL A 276 8.34 -10.39 -1.26
C VAL A 276 8.69 -11.06 0.07
N ASN A 277 9.99 -11.16 0.39
CA ASN A 277 10.41 -11.73 1.67
C ASN A 277 9.76 -10.95 2.83
N LEU A 278 8.99 -11.65 3.67
CA LEU A 278 8.26 -11.05 4.80
C LEU A 278 9.17 -10.18 5.68
N LEU A 279 10.37 -10.66 5.97
CA LEU A 279 11.30 -10.01 6.92
C LEU A 279 12.27 -9.02 6.24
N SER A 280 12.21 -8.86 4.91
CA SER A 280 13.07 -7.88 4.23
C SER A 280 12.67 -6.44 4.59
N TRP A 281 13.63 -5.55 4.54
CA TRP A 281 13.42 -4.13 4.79
C TRP A 281 14.23 -3.30 3.78
N GLN A 282 13.55 -2.44 3.03
CA GLN A 282 14.14 -1.53 2.04
C GLN A 282 13.92 -0.07 2.40
N GLY A 283 13.13 0.21 3.44
CA GLY A 283 12.70 1.57 3.82
C GLY A 283 11.53 2.11 2.99
N GLU A 284 10.84 1.22 2.28
CA GLU A 284 9.65 1.56 1.50
C GLU A 284 8.39 1.55 2.39
N LEU A 285 7.38 2.35 2.06
CA LEU A 285 6.11 2.35 2.82
C LEU A 285 5.42 0.99 2.82
N SER A 286 5.62 0.19 1.78
CA SER A 286 5.16 -1.21 1.73
C SER A 286 5.77 -2.09 2.81
N ASP A 287 6.97 -1.77 3.30
CA ASP A 287 7.62 -2.49 4.40
C ASP A 287 6.88 -2.22 5.72
N TYR A 288 6.54 -0.95 5.98
CA TYR A 288 5.72 -0.56 7.15
C TYR A 288 4.34 -1.22 7.10
N SER A 289 3.66 -1.18 5.95
CA SER A 289 2.36 -1.85 5.75
C SER A 289 2.46 -3.35 6.02
N ARG A 290 3.52 -4.01 5.55
CA ARG A 290 3.78 -5.44 5.75
C ARG A 290 4.04 -5.77 7.22
N ALA A 291 4.89 -5.00 7.89
CA ALA A 291 5.23 -5.20 9.29
C ALA A 291 4.02 -4.94 10.21
N ALA A 292 3.29 -3.85 10.00
CA ALA A 292 2.08 -3.53 10.74
C ALA A 292 1.04 -4.65 10.63
N ARG A 293 0.79 -5.10 9.42
CA ARG A 293 -0.19 -6.16 9.14
C ARG A 293 0.22 -7.49 9.79
N PHE A 294 1.50 -7.88 9.66
CA PHE A 294 1.97 -9.13 10.24
C PHE A 294 1.96 -9.11 11.76
N MET A 295 2.48 -8.05 12.40
CA MET A 295 2.51 -7.97 13.86
C MET A 295 1.12 -7.78 14.49
N THR A 296 0.21 -7.07 13.81
CA THR A 296 -1.21 -7.05 14.19
C THR A 296 -1.82 -8.45 14.12
N TYR A 297 -1.48 -9.22 13.10
CA TYR A 297 -1.94 -10.62 12.97
C TYR A 297 -1.34 -11.51 14.08
N VAL A 298 -0.05 -11.37 14.39
CA VAL A 298 0.59 -12.08 15.52
C VAL A 298 -0.15 -11.78 16.83
N ARG A 299 -0.46 -10.50 17.09
CA ARG A 299 -1.27 -10.09 18.25
C ARG A 299 -2.63 -10.78 18.27
N ASP A 300 -3.31 -10.83 17.14
CA ASP A 300 -4.64 -11.41 17.03
C ASP A 300 -4.66 -12.92 17.31
N GLN A 301 -3.56 -13.62 16.97
CA GLN A 301 -3.45 -15.07 17.15
C GLN A 301 -2.89 -15.48 18.51
N ALA A 302 -1.91 -14.74 19.01
CA ALA A 302 -1.17 -15.08 20.24
C ALA A 302 -1.55 -14.21 21.45
N GLY A 303 -2.23 -13.08 21.22
CA GLY A 303 -2.49 -12.05 22.23
C GLY A 303 -1.33 -11.06 22.38
N ALA A 304 -1.62 -9.87 22.92
CA ALA A 304 -0.62 -8.82 23.11
C ALA A 304 0.53 -9.21 24.05
N GLY A 305 0.32 -10.21 24.89
CA GLY A 305 1.36 -10.74 25.80
C GLY A 305 2.62 -11.28 25.11
N VAL A 306 2.59 -11.50 23.79
CA VAL A 306 3.75 -11.96 23.01
C VAL A 306 4.83 -10.88 22.86
N PHE A 307 4.47 -9.60 22.86
CA PHE A 307 5.40 -8.52 22.54
C PHE A 307 6.45 -8.31 23.63
N LYS A 308 6.09 -8.38 24.89
CA LYS A 308 7.06 -8.18 26.00
C LYS A 308 8.19 -9.19 25.97
N PRO A 309 7.96 -10.50 25.91
CA PRO A 309 9.04 -11.47 25.76
C PRO A 309 9.76 -11.38 24.42
N LEU A 310 9.12 -10.90 23.35
CA LEU A 310 9.77 -10.66 22.05
C LEU A 310 10.80 -9.53 22.14
N VAL A 311 10.42 -8.39 22.70
CA VAL A 311 11.29 -7.22 22.89
C VAL A 311 12.42 -7.48 23.89
N GLN A 312 12.19 -8.35 24.88
CA GLN A 312 13.17 -8.63 25.95
C GLN A 312 14.09 -9.81 25.66
N ASN A 313 14.05 -10.36 24.47
CA ASN A 313 14.88 -11.49 24.06
C ASN A 313 15.88 -11.00 23.00
N THR A 314 17.09 -11.50 23.06
CA THR A 314 18.21 -11.10 22.20
C THR A 314 18.41 -12.04 21.01
N GLN A 315 17.40 -12.82 20.65
CA GLN A 315 17.40 -13.66 19.44
C GLN A 315 16.63 -12.95 18.35
N ASP A 316 17.29 -12.56 17.30
CA ASP A 316 16.71 -11.77 16.23
C ASP A 316 15.72 -12.57 15.37
N GLY A 317 14.68 -11.91 14.89
CA GLY A 317 13.78 -12.39 13.85
C GLY A 317 12.94 -13.61 14.25
N VAL A 318 12.90 -14.64 13.38
CA VAL A 318 12.07 -15.84 13.60
C VAL A 318 12.41 -16.60 14.88
N PRO A 319 13.68 -16.86 15.22
CA PRO A 319 14.04 -17.45 16.50
C PRO A 319 13.51 -16.69 17.71
N GLY A 320 13.60 -15.36 17.71
CA GLY A 320 13.09 -14.51 18.77
C GLY A 320 11.59 -14.58 18.91
N LEU A 321 10.87 -14.51 17.80
CA LEU A 321 9.40 -14.65 17.80
C LEU A 321 8.96 -16.03 18.30
N ASP A 322 9.62 -17.10 17.85
CA ASP A 322 9.30 -18.47 18.33
C ASP A 322 9.58 -18.65 19.82
N ALA A 323 10.68 -18.07 20.34
CA ALA A 323 10.98 -18.06 21.76
C ALA A 323 9.93 -17.28 22.57
N ALA A 324 9.49 -16.12 22.07
CA ALA A 324 8.44 -15.32 22.70
C ALA A 324 7.10 -16.07 22.74
N LEU A 325 6.68 -16.68 21.63
CA LEU A 325 5.49 -17.51 21.55
C LEU A 325 5.54 -18.67 22.55
N GLN A 326 6.70 -19.35 22.63
CA GLN A 326 6.88 -20.45 23.58
C GLN A 326 6.79 -19.96 25.04
N SER A 327 7.35 -18.81 25.34
CA SER A 327 7.38 -18.26 26.71
C SER A 327 5.99 -17.96 27.27
N ILE A 328 5.04 -17.60 26.41
CA ILE A 328 3.64 -17.36 26.81
C ILE A 328 2.77 -18.62 26.76
N GLY A 329 3.39 -19.80 26.49
CA GLY A 329 2.70 -21.10 26.55
C GLY A 329 1.78 -21.41 25.38
N THR A 330 1.87 -20.67 24.26
CA THR A 330 1.10 -20.99 23.04
C THR A 330 1.76 -22.13 22.26
N PRO A 331 0.97 -23.06 21.65
CA PRO A 331 1.50 -24.08 20.73
C PRO A 331 1.94 -23.48 19.38
N LEU A 332 1.51 -22.26 19.04
CA LEU A 332 1.79 -21.62 17.76
C LEU A 332 3.30 -21.41 17.56
N ARG A 333 3.73 -21.51 16.31
CA ARG A 333 5.08 -21.18 15.85
C ARG A 333 5.00 -20.31 14.62
N PHE A 334 6.08 -19.60 14.32
CA PHE A 334 6.17 -18.68 13.19
C PHE A 334 5.66 -19.29 11.87
N ASN A 335 6.09 -20.50 11.53
CA ASN A 335 5.68 -21.14 10.26
C ASN A 335 4.17 -21.36 10.17
N GLU A 336 3.51 -21.69 11.26
CA GLU A 336 2.04 -21.86 11.30
C GLU A 336 1.35 -20.49 11.22
N ILE A 337 1.84 -19.52 11.98
CA ILE A 337 1.34 -18.13 11.94
C ILE A 337 1.47 -17.59 10.53
N PHE A 338 2.62 -17.76 9.88
CA PHE A 338 2.88 -17.26 8.54
C PHE A 338 1.97 -17.91 7.48
N GLN A 339 1.81 -19.24 7.52
CA GLN A 339 0.91 -19.94 6.59
C GLN A 339 -0.56 -19.50 6.75
N ASN A 340 -1.01 -19.26 7.97
CA ASN A 340 -2.35 -18.76 8.24
C ASN A 340 -2.50 -17.27 7.88
N PHE A 341 -1.47 -16.47 8.11
CA PHE A 341 -1.42 -15.05 7.73
C PHE A 341 -1.63 -14.84 6.23
N VAL A 342 -0.97 -15.64 5.38
CA VAL A 342 -1.16 -15.52 3.93
C VAL A 342 -2.57 -15.92 3.49
N ILE A 343 -3.25 -16.81 4.22
CA ILE A 343 -4.66 -17.12 3.99
C ILE A 343 -5.56 -15.99 4.47
N ALA A 344 -5.26 -15.41 5.66
CA ALA A 344 -6.02 -14.31 6.21
C ALA A 344 -5.97 -13.07 5.28
N ASN A 345 -4.86 -12.84 4.61
CA ASN A 345 -4.70 -11.71 3.67
C ASN A 345 -5.71 -11.75 2.50
N ILE A 346 -6.13 -12.92 2.07
CA ILE A 346 -7.08 -13.05 0.96
C ILE A 346 -8.51 -13.30 1.43
N LEU A 347 -8.67 -14.02 2.53
CA LEU A 347 -9.99 -14.47 2.99
C LEU A 347 -10.64 -13.48 3.97
N ASP A 348 -9.88 -13.06 4.97
CA ASP A 348 -10.33 -12.23 6.10
C ASP A 348 -11.68 -12.66 6.64
N ASP A 349 -11.74 -13.91 7.14
CA ASP A 349 -12.98 -14.53 7.61
C ASP A 349 -12.73 -15.42 8.84
N LYS A 350 -12.84 -14.82 10.03
CA LYS A 350 -12.70 -15.51 11.31
C LYS A 350 -13.85 -16.48 11.62
N THR A 351 -14.97 -16.38 10.89
CA THR A 351 -16.11 -17.28 11.11
C THR A 351 -15.85 -18.66 10.50
N LEU A 352 -15.05 -18.71 9.43
CA LEU A 352 -14.61 -19.98 8.85
C LEU A 352 -13.54 -20.65 9.73
N ASN A 353 -12.55 -19.88 10.13
CA ASN A 353 -11.50 -20.28 11.07
C ASN A 353 -10.94 -19.03 11.75
N PRO A 354 -10.81 -18.99 13.09
CA PRO A 354 -10.21 -17.84 13.78
C PRO A 354 -8.85 -17.39 13.24
N ALA A 355 -8.06 -18.32 12.67
CA ALA A 355 -6.77 -18.03 12.07
C ALA A 355 -6.85 -17.44 10.64
N TYR A 356 -8.02 -17.34 10.02
CA TYR A 356 -8.14 -16.88 8.63
C TYR A 356 -8.67 -15.46 8.50
N GLY A 357 -8.48 -14.63 9.51
CA GLY A 357 -8.91 -13.23 9.48
C GLY A 357 -8.29 -12.40 10.59
N TYR A 358 -8.60 -11.12 10.55
CA TYR A 358 -8.11 -10.10 11.47
C TYR A 358 -9.21 -9.66 12.45
N THR A 359 -8.79 -9.20 13.61
CA THR A 359 -9.67 -8.47 14.53
C THR A 359 -9.78 -7.00 14.14
N TYR A 360 -8.76 -6.46 13.50
CA TYR A 360 -8.77 -5.10 13.00
C TYR A 360 -9.72 -5.00 11.80
N PRO A 361 -10.70 -4.06 11.81
CA PRO A 361 -11.73 -4.00 10.79
C PRO A 361 -11.18 -3.48 9.45
N SER A 362 -11.72 -4.01 8.36
CA SER A 362 -11.60 -3.45 7.00
C SER A 362 -10.18 -3.35 6.43
N LEU A 363 -9.31 -4.32 6.69
CA LEU A 363 -8.02 -4.39 6.01
C LEU A 363 -8.22 -4.74 4.51
N PRO A 364 -7.50 -4.07 3.58
CA PRO A 364 -7.49 -4.44 2.17
C PRO A 364 -7.09 -5.90 1.99
N LYS A 365 -7.73 -6.61 1.05
CA LYS A 365 -7.42 -8.00 0.76
C LYS A 365 -6.39 -8.11 -0.35
N ALA A 366 -5.59 -9.18 -0.31
CA ALA A 366 -4.72 -9.53 -1.43
C ALA A 366 -5.57 -10.02 -2.60
N GLU A 367 -5.34 -9.46 -3.79
CA GLU A 367 -6.12 -9.85 -4.98
C GLU A 367 -5.47 -10.99 -5.76
N GLY A 368 -4.15 -11.05 -5.75
CA GLY A 368 -3.37 -12.03 -6.50
C GLY A 368 -3.37 -11.79 -8.01
N ARG A 369 -2.61 -12.60 -8.71
CA ARG A 369 -2.55 -12.57 -10.17
C ARG A 369 -3.80 -13.23 -10.77
N LEU A 370 -4.61 -12.43 -11.47
CA LEU A 370 -5.82 -12.92 -12.10
C LEU A 370 -5.50 -13.87 -13.27
N LEU A 371 -6.04 -15.07 -13.20
CA LEU A 371 -6.05 -16.08 -14.25
C LEU A 371 -7.48 -16.22 -14.79
N ALA A 372 -7.86 -15.27 -15.63
CA ALA A 372 -9.23 -15.16 -16.12
C ALA A 372 -9.64 -16.32 -17.04
N ASN A 373 -8.68 -16.90 -17.78
CA ASN A 373 -8.90 -18.13 -18.53
C ASN A 373 -8.49 -19.33 -17.68
N PRO A 374 -9.39 -20.29 -17.39
CA PRO A 374 -9.04 -21.48 -16.62
C PRO A 374 -8.07 -22.43 -17.37
N ASN A 375 -7.87 -22.24 -18.68
CA ASN A 375 -6.92 -23.04 -19.46
C ASN A 375 -5.56 -22.36 -19.47
N VAL A 376 -4.69 -22.76 -18.55
CA VAL A 376 -3.34 -22.22 -18.39
C VAL A 376 -2.34 -23.30 -18.81
N PRO A 377 -1.50 -23.03 -19.83
CA PRO A 377 -0.42 -23.96 -20.20
C PRO A 377 0.60 -24.06 -19.05
N THR A 378 1.48 -25.06 -19.10
CA THR A 378 2.54 -25.18 -18.12
C THR A 378 3.33 -23.89 -18.02
N THR A 379 3.23 -23.25 -16.86
CA THR A 379 3.80 -21.93 -16.58
C THR A 379 4.71 -22.04 -15.36
N SER A 380 5.84 -21.37 -15.42
CA SER A 380 6.79 -21.30 -14.30
C SER A 380 6.50 -20.09 -13.42
N GLY A 381 6.65 -20.28 -12.10
CA GLY A 381 6.65 -19.23 -11.10
C GLY A 381 7.85 -19.38 -10.16
N THR A 382 8.12 -18.33 -9.41
CA THR A 382 9.12 -18.35 -8.33
C THR A 382 8.50 -17.68 -7.13
N VAL A 383 8.52 -18.36 -5.98
CA VAL A 383 8.09 -17.77 -4.71
C VAL A 383 9.33 -17.43 -3.89
N GLN A 384 9.40 -16.16 -3.43
CA GLN A 384 10.52 -15.62 -2.68
C GLN A 384 10.62 -16.27 -1.29
N VAL A 385 11.74 -16.03 -0.61
CA VAL A 385 11.94 -16.40 0.80
C VAL A 385 10.80 -15.84 1.65
N LEU A 386 10.17 -16.67 2.50
CA LEU A 386 9.08 -16.24 3.39
C LEU A 386 8.04 -15.37 2.67
N ALA A 387 7.56 -15.81 1.52
CA ALA A 387 6.64 -15.08 0.67
C ALA A 387 5.46 -15.95 0.23
N ALA A 388 4.44 -15.30 -0.32
CA ALA A 388 3.32 -15.99 -0.96
C ALA A 388 2.98 -15.35 -2.30
N GLU A 389 2.70 -16.19 -3.30
CA GLU A 389 2.11 -15.79 -4.57
C GLU A 389 0.66 -16.29 -4.63
N TYR A 390 -0.25 -15.43 -5.04
CA TYR A 390 -1.66 -15.78 -5.20
C TYR A 390 -2.00 -15.89 -6.67
N LEU A 391 -2.59 -17.03 -7.07
CA LEU A 391 -3.06 -17.30 -8.41
C LEU A 391 -4.59 -17.42 -8.37
N SER A 392 -5.29 -16.43 -8.93
CA SER A 392 -6.73 -16.23 -8.74
C SER A 392 -7.52 -16.59 -10.00
N PHE A 393 -8.30 -17.66 -9.94
CA PHE A 393 -9.26 -18.07 -10.97
C PHE A 393 -10.64 -17.52 -10.60
N LYS A 394 -11.23 -16.69 -11.46
CA LYS A 394 -12.51 -16.01 -11.18
C LYS A 394 -13.60 -16.25 -12.24
N PHE A 395 -13.23 -16.72 -13.43
CA PHE A 395 -14.16 -16.79 -14.56
C PHE A 395 -14.03 -18.10 -15.33
N GLY A 396 -14.81 -19.10 -14.93
CA GLY A 396 -14.79 -20.42 -15.57
C GLY A 396 -15.60 -21.46 -14.82
N GLU A 397 -15.50 -22.70 -15.24
CA GLU A 397 -16.14 -23.86 -14.64
C GLU A 397 -15.20 -25.06 -14.67
N ASN A 398 -15.45 -26.04 -13.73
CA ASN A 398 -14.78 -27.34 -13.71
C ASN A 398 -13.25 -27.21 -13.73
N LEU A 399 -12.69 -26.54 -12.72
CA LEU A 399 -11.25 -26.29 -12.64
C LEU A 399 -10.47 -27.58 -12.30
N ARG A 400 -9.46 -27.86 -13.10
CA ARG A 400 -8.39 -28.82 -12.78
C ARG A 400 -7.06 -28.06 -12.80
N ALA A 401 -6.26 -28.20 -11.76
CA ALA A 401 -4.95 -27.59 -11.68
C ALA A 401 -3.90 -28.59 -11.19
N ARG A 402 -2.66 -28.45 -11.62
CA ARG A 402 -1.54 -29.26 -11.17
C ARG A 402 -0.35 -28.35 -10.91
N PHE A 403 0.23 -28.50 -9.74
CA PHE A 403 1.45 -27.82 -9.33
C PHE A 403 2.59 -28.81 -9.23
N THR A 404 3.71 -28.49 -9.86
CA THR A 404 4.94 -29.27 -9.73
C THR A 404 5.92 -28.50 -8.85
N VAL A 405 6.26 -29.09 -7.71
CA VAL A 405 7.12 -28.53 -6.68
C VAL A 405 8.15 -29.58 -6.29
N THR A 406 9.41 -29.16 -6.16
CA THR A 406 10.52 -30.06 -5.79
C THR A 406 10.97 -29.91 -4.34
N ASN A 407 10.63 -28.78 -3.70
CA ASN A 407 11.05 -28.50 -2.32
C ASN A 407 9.85 -28.49 -1.36
N PRO A 408 9.90 -29.21 -0.24
CA PRO A 408 8.79 -29.32 0.72
C PRO A 408 8.50 -28.00 1.46
N SER A 409 9.41 -27.00 1.41
CA SER A 409 9.15 -25.67 1.98
C SER A 409 8.14 -24.86 1.15
N VAL A 410 7.81 -25.29 -0.07
CA VAL A 410 6.75 -24.69 -0.87
C VAL A 410 5.43 -25.44 -0.60
N VAL A 411 4.55 -24.78 0.09
CA VAL A 411 3.22 -25.29 0.47
C VAL A 411 2.15 -24.59 -0.39
N ILE A 412 1.14 -25.33 -0.81
CA ILE A 412 0.07 -24.80 -1.63
C ILE A 412 -1.28 -25.06 -0.97
N LYS A 413 -2.08 -24.02 -0.86
CA LYS A 413 -3.47 -24.12 -0.43
C LYS A 413 -4.41 -23.54 -1.48
N ALA A 414 -5.58 -24.14 -1.62
CA ALA A 414 -6.68 -23.58 -2.41
C ALA A 414 -7.68 -22.91 -1.48
N VAL A 415 -7.94 -21.64 -1.70
CA VAL A 415 -8.98 -20.85 -1.04
C VAL A 415 -10.12 -20.71 -2.02
N GLU A 416 -11.26 -21.29 -1.71
CA GLU A 416 -12.45 -21.31 -2.55
C GLU A 416 -13.51 -20.40 -1.97
N ILE A 417 -14.00 -19.47 -2.78
CA ILE A 417 -14.96 -18.44 -2.38
C ILE A 417 -16.18 -18.50 -3.28
N GLY A 418 -17.33 -18.69 -2.67
CA GLY A 418 -18.65 -18.59 -3.30
C GLY A 418 -19.53 -17.57 -2.58
N PRO A 419 -20.74 -17.33 -3.08
CA PRO A 419 -21.66 -16.34 -2.49
C PRO A 419 -22.03 -16.65 -1.03
N THR A 420 -22.12 -17.93 -0.67
CA THR A 420 -22.52 -18.38 0.67
C THR A 420 -21.56 -19.39 1.28
N ASN A 421 -20.60 -19.90 0.49
CA ASN A 421 -19.71 -20.99 0.91
C ASN A 421 -18.26 -20.55 0.73
N LYS A 422 -17.43 -20.87 1.70
CA LYS A 422 -15.98 -20.70 1.64
C LYS A 422 -15.30 -21.91 2.21
N ARG A 423 -14.14 -22.28 1.71
CA ARG A 423 -13.27 -23.30 2.32
C ARG A 423 -11.81 -23.12 1.94
N VAL A 424 -10.94 -23.74 2.71
CA VAL A 424 -9.50 -23.83 2.46
C VAL A 424 -9.10 -25.29 2.40
N LEU A 425 -8.40 -25.68 1.35
CA LEU A 425 -7.97 -27.06 1.10
C LEU A 425 -6.46 -27.10 0.91
N ASP A 426 -5.86 -28.21 1.34
CA ASP A 426 -4.47 -28.51 0.98
C ASP A 426 -4.39 -29.01 -0.48
N VAL A 427 -3.42 -28.47 -1.22
CA VAL A 427 -3.12 -28.90 -2.59
C VAL A 427 -1.85 -29.75 -2.55
N THR A 428 -1.99 -31.05 -2.83
CA THR A 428 -0.84 -31.96 -2.85
C THR A 428 0.00 -31.70 -4.12
N PRO A 429 1.26 -31.31 -3.99
CA PRO A 429 2.13 -31.13 -5.14
C PRO A 429 2.23 -32.41 -6.01
N ASN A 430 2.35 -32.24 -7.32
CA ASN A 430 2.45 -33.29 -8.33
C ASN A 430 1.20 -34.18 -8.47
N VAL A 431 0.09 -33.80 -7.82
CA VAL A 431 -1.22 -34.46 -7.94
C VAL A 431 -2.21 -33.44 -8.52
N ASP A 432 -3.14 -33.90 -9.35
CA ASP A 432 -4.18 -33.03 -9.89
C ASP A 432 -5.16 -32.61 -8.79
N PHE A 433 -5.30 -31.33 -8.59
CA PHE A 433 -6.39 -30.72 -7.86
C PHE A 433 -7.59 -30.61 -8.80
N VAL A 434 -8.75 -31.09 -8.39
CA VAL A 434 -9.96 -31.06 -9.23
C VAL A 434 -11.09 -30.43 -8.45
N GLU A 435 -11.65 -29.34 -8.97
CA GLU A 435 -12.79 -28.62 -8.39
C GLU A 435 -13.94 -28.53 -9.41
N PRO A 436 -14.85 -29.50 -9.41
CA PRO A 436 -15.98 -29.51 -10.34
C PRO A 436 -17.05 -28.48 -9.98
N ALA A 437 -17.07 -27.99 -8.73
CA ALA A 437 -18.04 -26.98 -8.30
C ALA A 437 -17.56 -25.53 -8.55
N TYR A 438 -16.37 -25.34 -9.16
CA TYR A 438 -15.94 -24.04 -9.64
C TYR A 438 -16.86 -23.54 -10.76
N GLY A 439 -17.31 -22.31 -10.63
CA GLY A 439 -18.27 -21.67 -11.52
C GLY A 439 -19.75 -21.94 -11.18
N THR A 440 -20.01 -22.76 -10.16
CA THR A 440 -21.35 -23.06 -9.62
C THR A 440 -21.46 -22.72 -8.14
N THR A 441 -20.85 -23.50 -7.27
CA THR A 441 -20.81 -23.27 -5.81
C THR A 441 -19.75 -22.23 -5.44
N TYR A 442 -18.59 -22.29 -6.08
CA TYR A 442 -17.47 -21.38 -5.87
C TYR A 442 -17.25 -20.53 -7.10
N SER A 443 -17.40 -19.21 -6.94
CA SER A 443 -17.15 -18.24 -8.03
C SER A 443 -15.66 -17.96 -8.22
N GLU A 444 -14.85 -18.19 -7.18
CA GLU A 444 -13.42 -17.93 -7.18
C GLU A 444 -12.65 -19.08 -6.55
N VAL A 445 -11.49 -19.38 -7.11
CA VAL A 445 -10.50 -20.30 -6.54
C VAL A 445 -9.15 -19.59 -6.57
N HIS A 446 -8.55 -19.41 -5.40
CA HIS A 446 -7.24 -18.80 -5.25
C HIS A 446 -6.25 -19.85 -4.78
N PHE A 447 -5.22 -20.13 -5.57
CA PHE A 447 -4.11 -20.94 -5.10
C PHE A 447 -3.08 -20.03 -4.43
N VAL A 448 -2.80 -20.29 -3.17
CA VAL A 448 -1.81 -19.59 -2.35
C VAL A 448 -0.57 -20.45 -2.33
N VAL A 449 0.43 -20.06 -3.10
CA VAL A 449 1.75 -20.73 -3.18
C VAL A 449 2.67 -20.03 -2.18
N THR A 450 2.97 -20.69 -1.08
CA THR A 450 3.71 -20.15 0.06
C THR A 450 5.08 -20.81 0.19
N ASN A 451 6.13 -20.02 0.29
CA ASN A 451 7.46 -20.51 0.64
C ASN A 451 7.76 -20.21 2.11
N THR A 452 7.90 -21.27 2.90
CA THR A 452 8.23 -21.20 4.34
C THR A 452 9.72 -21.22 4.63
N SER A 453 10.57 -21.34 3.62
CA SER A 453 12.04 -21.30 3.78
C SER A 453 12.51 -19.90 4.19
N GLN A 454 13.41 -19.85 5.16
CA GLN A 454 14.09 -18.63 5.58
C GLN A 454 15.39 -18.35 4.79
N ALA A 455 15.79 -19.25 3.89
CA ALA A 455 17.08 -19.19 3.23
C ALA A 455 17.01 -19.01 1.71
N PHE A 456 16.04 -19.65 1.04
CA PHE A 456 16.04 -19.73 -0.41
C PHE A 456 14.66 -19.49 -1.01
N SER A 457 14.64 -18.81 -2.15
CA SER A 457 13.50 -18.74 -3.06
C SER A 457 13.41 -20.03 -3.86
N TYR A 458 12.21 -20.47 -4.18
CA TYR A 458 12.00 -21.72 -4.93
C TYR A 458 11.14 -21.52 -6.16
N GLY A 459 11.57 -22.17 -7.26
CA GLY A 459 10.77 -22.29 -8.47
C GLY A 459 9.66 -23.34 -8.32
N TYR A 460 8.57 -23.12 -9.00
CA TYR A 460 7.50 -24.09 -9.19
C TYR A 460 6.94 -23.98 -10.62
N THR A 461 6.24 -25.00 -11.07
CA THR A 461 5.44 -24.90 -12.30
C THR A 461 3.99 -25.23 -11.98
N TYR A 462 3.07 -24.65 -12.74
CA TYR A 462 1.66 -24.98 -12.66
C TYR A 462 1.04 -25.01 -14.06
N GLN A 463 -0.02 -25.77 -14.19
CA GLN A 463 -0.91 -25.80 -15.34
C GLN A 463 -2.34 -25.95 -14.85
N ALA A 464 -3.28 -25.44 -15.65
CA ALA A 464 -4.68 -25.59 -15.33
C ALA A 464 -5.52 -25.81 -16.59
N SER A 465 -6.70 -26.42 -16.40
CA SER A 465 -7.72 -26.60 -17.43
C SER A 465 -9.11 -26.46 -16.82
N GLY A 466 -10.05 -26.01 -17.66
CA GLY A 466 -11.44 -25.85 -17.26
C GLY A 466 -12.26 -25.31 -18.40
N THR A 467 -13.53 -25.05 -18.16
CA THR A 467 -14.44 -24.45 -19.15
C THR A 467 -14.39 -22.93 -19.01
N SER A 468 -13.97 -22.22 -20.06
CA SER A 468 -13.96 -20.75 -20.08
C SER A 468 -15.38 -20.20 -20.24
N LYS A 469 -15.68 -19.13 -19.50
CA LYS A 469 -16.93 -18.38 -19.64
C LYS A 469 -16.66 -16.95 -20.11
N PRO A 470 -17.52 -16.36 -20.96
CA PRO A 470 -17.45 -14.92 -21.22
C PRO A 470 -17.70 -14.11 -19.95
N ILE A 471 -16.99 -13.01 -19.82
CA ILE A 471 -17.03 -12.13 -18.66
C ILE A 471 -17.77 -10.84 -19.01
N GLU A 472 -18.66 -10.40 -18.13
CA GLU A 472 -19.20 -9.03 -18.15
C GLU A 472 -18.41 -8.18 -17.14
N LEU A 473 -17.65 -7.24 -17.63
CA LEU A 473 -16.94 -6.23 -16.82
C LEU A 473 -17.86 -5.03 -16.62
N LYS A 474 -18.11 -4.66 -15.38
CA LYS A 474 -18.99 -3.54 -15.01
C LYS A 474 -18.65 -2.98 -13.65
N TRP A 475 -18.93 -1.70 -13.45
CA TRP A 475 -18.88 -1.02 -12.17
C TRP A 475 -20.27 -0.61 -11.65
N ASP A 476 -21.28 -0.66 -12.51
CA ASP A 476 -22.66 -0.27 -12.18
C ASP A 476 -23.47 -1.43 -11.57
N GLN A 477 -24.50 -1.10 -10.80
CA GLN A 477 -25.48 -2.05 -10.26
C GLN A 477 -26.71 -2.23 -11.14
N SER A 478 -26.71 -1.71 -12.35
CA SER A 478 -27.77 -1.80 -13.33
C SER A 478 -28.95 -0.84 -13.16
N GLU A 479 -29.00 -0.03 -12.13
CA GLU A 479 -30.09 0.91 -11.85
C GLU A 479 -29.65 2.35 -12.14
N PRO A 480 -30.20 3.02 -13.18
CA PRO A 480 -29.86 4.39 -13.48
C PRO A 480 -30.47 5.36 -12.45
N LEU A 481 -29.63 6.17 -11.83
CA LEU A 481 -30.03 7.20 -10.86
C LEU A 481 -30.22 8.59 -11.49
N GLY A 482 -29.58 8.84 -12.63
CA GLY A 482 -29.57 10.14 -13.27
C GLY A 482 -28.78 10.20 -14.56
N ALA A 483 -28.49 11.40 -15.03
CA ALA A 483 -27.65 11.62 -16.20
C ALA A 483 -26.94 12.98 -16.10
N PHE A 484 -25.70 13.04 -16.60
CA PHE A 484 -24.97 14.30 -16.74
C PHE A 484 -25.19 14.90 -18.11
N GLN A 485 -25.21 16.24 -18.22
CA GLN A 485 -25.20 16.94 -19.49
C GLN A 485 -23.78 17.26 -19.91
N PHE A 486 -23.44 16.92 -21.15
CA PHE A 486 -22.15 17.19 -21.77
C PHE A 486 -22.31 18.03 -23.03
N THR A 487 -21.27 18.73 -23.40
CA THR A 487 -21.21 19.49 -24.65
C THR A 487 -20.74 18.61 -25.82
N PRO A 488 -21.04 18.99 -27.05
CA PRO A 488 -20.54 18.26 -28.23
C PRO A 488 -19.00 18.11 -28.18
N ASN A 489 -18.52 16.93 -28.57
CA ASN A 489 -17.13 16.49 -28.54
C ASN A 489 -16.54 16.22 -27.14
N ASP A 490 -17.33 16.30 -26.07
CA ASP A 490 -16.90 15.73 -24.81
C ASP A 490 -16.84 14.20 -24.92
N THR A 491 -15.94 13.60 -24.18
CA THR A 491 -15.74 12.15 -24.19
C THR A 491 -15.96 11.61 -22.79
N VAL A 492 -16.70 10.53 -22.70
CA VAL A 492 -16.91 9.79 -21.44
C VAL A 492 -16.43 8.37 -21.61
N CYS A 493 -15.71 7.84 -20.63
CA CYS A 493 -15.28 6.45 -20.65
C CYS A 493 -15.19 5.87 -19.23
N VAL A 494 -15.28 4.55 -19.19
CA VAL A 494 -15.11 3.72 -17.99
C VAL A 494 -13.92 2.81 -18.22
N THR A 495 -13.13 2.62 -17.20
CA THR A 495 -11.91 1.83 -17.25
C THR A 495 -12.14 0.43 -16.71
N PHE A 496 -11.40 -0.51 -17.24
CA PHE A 496 -11.38 -1.89 -16.80
C PHE A 496 -9.94 -2.38 -16.67
N ASP A 497 -9.70 -3.21 -15.68
CA ASP A 497 -8.42 -3.87 -15.49
C ASP A 497 -8.11 -4.84 -16.64
N ALA A 498 -6.85 -5.22 -16.76
CA ALA A 498 -6.44 -6.23 -17.74
C ALA A 498 -7.15 -7.56 -17.46
N VAL A 499 -7.61 -8.20 -18.54
CA VAL A 499 -8.13 -9.57 -18.53
C VAL A 499 -7.19 -10.42 -19.38
N PRO A 500 -6.14 -11.03 -18.79
CA PRO A 500 -5.13 -11.77 -19.55
C PRO A 500 -5.71 -12.93 -20.35
N GLY A 501 -5.30 -13.04 -21.61
CA GLY A 501 -5.79 -14.05 -22.54
C GLY A 501 -7.20 -13.79 -23.08
N GLY A 502 -7.83 -12.70 -22.69
CA GLY A 502 -9.17 -12.33 -23.13
C GLY A 502 -9.15 -11.49 -24.40
N ARG A 503 -10.31 -11.48 -25.04
CA ARG A 503 -10.63 -10.64 -26.19
C ARG A 503 -11.93 -9.89 -25.96
N LEU A 504 -11.93 -8.59 -26.24
CA LEU A 504 -13.11 -7.76 -26.12
C LEU A 504 -14.11 -8.09 -27.26
N ASP A 505 -15.21 -8.72 -26.92
CA ASP A 505 -16.21 -9.16 -27.86
C ASP A 505 -17.26 -8.08 -28.18
N SER A 506 -17.74 -7.43 -27.15
CA SER A 506 -18.74 -6.39 -27.31
C SER A 506 -18.73 -5.44 -26.12
N ILE A 507 -19.35 -4.28 -26.32
CA ILE A 507 -19.67 -3.35 -25.25
C ILE A 507 -21.17 -3.11 -25.21
N ARG A 508 -21.66 -2.71 -24.04
CA ARG A 508 -23.01 -2.17 -23.86
C ARG A 508 -22.94 -0.81 -23.21
N VAL A 509 -23.69 0.12 -23.72
CA VAL A 509 -23.84 1.47 -23.20
C VAL A 509 -25.31 1.79 -23.03
N ALA A 510 -25.65 2.58 -22.01
CA ALA A 510 -27.00 3.04 -21.75
C ALA A 510 -27.07 4.57 -21.93
N PRO A 511 -27.25 5.07 -23.18
CA PRO A 511 -27.41 6.48 -23.46
C PRO A 511 -28.82 6.93 -23.10
N ARG A 512 -28.99 8.19 -22.71
CA ARG A 512 -30.29 8.76 -22.37
C ARG A 512 -31.16 9.15 -23.62
N GLN A 513 -30.50 9.38 -24.74
CA GLN A 513 -31.17 9.85 -25.96
C GLN A 513 -30.84 8.95 -27.14
N ALA A 514 -31.81 8.79 -28.07
CA ALA A 514 -31.57 8.11 -29.33
C ALA A 514 -30.61 8.92 -30.21
N GLY A 515 -29.73 8.23 -30.94
CA GLY A 515 -28.77 8.87 -31.82
C GLY A 515 -27.60 7.98 -32.17
N THR A 516 -26.69 8.52 -32.98
CA THR A 516 -25.44 7.85 -33.34
C THR A 516 -24.28 8.57 -32.72
N TYR A 517 -23.43 7.81 -32.03
CA TYR A 517 -22.26 8.29 -31.32
C TYR A 517 -20.99 7.69 -31.89
N THR A 518 -19.86 8.30 -31.60
CA THR A 518 -18.58 7.69 -31.90
C THR A 518 -18.05 7.01 -30.64
N GLY A 519 -18.17 5.69 -30.59
CA GLY A 519 -17.53 4.88 -29.56
C GLY A 519 -16.00 4.92 -29.68
N GLY A 520 -15.32 4.57 -28.63
CA GLY A 520 -13.86 4.49 -28.61
C GLY A 520 -13.33 3.54 -27.56
N ILE A 521 -12.12 3.06 -27.82
CA ILE A 521 -11.30 2.32 -26.90
C ILE A 521 -10.00 3.10 -26.72
N TRP A 522 -9.60 3.28 -25.46
CA TRP A 522 -8.39 3.98 -25.08
C TRP A 522 -7.49 3.06 -24.26
N GLN A 523 -6.21 3.32 -24.24
CA GLN A 523 -5.23 2.64 -23.42
C GLN A 523 -4.83 3.53 -22.24
N PHE A 524 -4.33 2.90 -21.17
CA PHE A 524 -3.77 3.58 -20.00
C PHE A 524 -2.25 3.56 -19.99
N THR A 525 -1.66 4.64 -19.44
CA THR A 525 -0.33 4.60 -18.81
C THR A 525 -0.55 4.24 -17.34
N GLY A 526 -0.12 3.05 -16.92
CA GLY A 526 -0.17 2.69 -15.51
C GLY A 526 0.66 3.69 -14.68
N VAL A 527 0.13 4.20 -13.63
CA VAL A 527 0.64 4.62 -12.32
C VAL A 527 -0.31 5.66 -11.74
N GLN A 528 -0.72 5.54 -10.53
CA GLN A 528 -1.47 6.37 -9.58
C GLN A 528 -2.62 7.29 -10.07
N ARG A 529 -2.60 7.78 -11.30
CA ARG A 529 -3.69 8.51 -11.95
C ARG A 529 -3.71 8.15 -13.44
N PRO A 530 -4.31 7.03 -13.83
CA PRO A 530 -4.35 6.66 -15.23
C PRO A 530 -5.15 7.70 -16.02
N THR A 531 -4.50 8.36 -16.96
CA THR A 531 -5.18 9.15 -17.98
C THR A 531 -5.28 8.31 -19.24
N PRO A 532 -6.45 8.27 -19.92
CA PRO A 532 -6.57 7.60 -21.19
C PRO A 532 -5.58 8.21 -22.19
N LEU A 533 -4.74 7.38 -22.79
CA LEU A 533 -3.95 7.74 -23.96
C LEU A 533 -4.83 7.83 -25.20
N GLY A 534 -4.30 8.39 -26.26
CA GLY A 534 -5.04 8.62 -27.50
C GLY A 534 -5.94 7.47 -27.94
N LYS A 535 -7.08 7.83 -28.51
CA LYS A 535 -8.11 6.91 -28.99
C LYS A 535 -7.52 5.92 -30.01
N ARG A 536 -7.60 4.63 -29.69
CA ARG A 536 -7.02 3.58 -30.53
C ARG A 536 -7.99 3.02 -31.56
N LEU A 537 -9.28 2.96 -31.22
CA LEU A 537 -10.31 2.47 -32.06
C LEU A 537 -11.53 3.37 -31.99
N ALA A 538 -12.09 3.73 -33.17
CA ALA A 538 -13.35 4.43 -33.30
C ALA A 538 -14.37 3.53 -33.99
N PHE A 539 -15.58 3.48 -33.46
CA PHE A 539 -16.70 2.72 -34.04
C PHE A 539 -18.02 3.45 -33.81
N PRO A 540 -19.02 3.25 -34.67
CA PRO A 540 -20.35 3.81 -34.49
C PRO A 540 -21.11 3.08 -33.37
N ILE A 541 -21.80 3.84 -32.51
CA ILE A 541 -22.79 3.34 -31.55
C ILE A 541 -24.13 3.94 -31.95
N THR A 542 -25.10 3.10 -32.28
CA THR A 542 -26.47 3.52 -32.57
C THR A 542 -27.35 3.19 -31.38
N ALA A 543 -27.91 4.22 -30.75
CA ALA A 543 -28.88 4.07 -29.70
C ALA A 543 -30.29 4.24 -30.21
N THR A 544 -31.15 3.27 -29.94
CA THR A 544 -32.55 3.21 -30.43
C THR A 544 -33.58 3.58 -29.36
N LEU A 545 -33.18 4.35 -28.35
CA LEU A 545 -34.09 4.74 -27.27
C LEU A 545 -35.27 5.56 -27.81
N ALA A 546 -36.48 5.03 -27.61
CA ALA A 546 -37.67 5.82 -27.72
C ALA A 546 -37.66 6.92 -26.63
N THR A 547 -38.00 8.13 -27.03
CA THR A 547 -38.19 9.27 -26.12
C THR A 547 -39.19 8.90 -25.04
N THR A 548 -38.73 8.53 -23.85
CA THR A 548 -39.62 8.46 -22.68
C THR A 548 -39.80 9.87 -22.12
N PRO A 549 -41.06 10.31 -21.90
CA PRO A 549 -41.32 11.57 -21.23
C PRO A 549 -40.71 11.54 -19.83
N ALA A 550 -40.34 12.72 -19.32
CA ALA A 550 -39.76 12.94 -17.99
C ALA A 550 -40.63 12.31 -16.90
N ARG A 551 -40.38 11.06 -16.59
CA ARG A 551 -40.87 10.37 -15.38
C ARG A 551 -39.68 9.97 -14.53
N PRO A 552 -39.81 9.91 -13.19
CA PRO A 552 -38.86 9.19 -12.39
C PRO A 552 -38.75 7.77 -12.94
N PHE A 553 -37.52 7.30 -13.14
CA PHE A 553 -37.22 6.06 -13.83
C PHE A 553 -37.96 4.87 -13.22
N PRO A 554 -38.63 4.01 -14.06
CA PRO A 554 -39.14 2.75 -13.56
C PRO A 554 -37.96 1.85 -13.21
N VAL A 555 -38.00 1.29 -12.02
CA VAL A 555 -37.03 0.28 -11.55
C VAL A 555 -37.65 -1.10 -11.81
N PRO A 556 -36.93 -2.05 -12.46
CA PRO A 556 -35.60 -1.95 -13.09
C PRO A 556 -35.64 -1.35 -14.50
N TYR A 557 -34.52 -0.71 -14.91
CA TYR A 557 -34.37 -0.15 -16.26
C TYR A 557 -34.34 -1.28 -17.30
N PRO A 558 -35.25 -1.30 -18.29
CA PRO A 558 -35.37 -2.42 -19.20
C PRO A 558 -34.09 -2.62 -20.03
N ARG A 559 -33.56 -3.84 -20.07
CA ARG A 559 -32.30 -4.20 -20.79
C ARG A 559 -32.39 -3.94 -22.30
N GLU A 560 -33.57 -3.86 -22.86
CA GLU A 560 -33.85 -3.54 -24.26
C GLU A 560 -33.42 -2.12 -24.66
N PHE A 561 -33.24 -1.21 -23.73
CA PHE A 561 -32.75 0.15 -23.98
C PHE A 561 -31.21 0.27 -24.03
N TRP A 562 -30.52 -0.83 -23.87
CA TRP A 562 -29.07 -0.84 -23.95
C TRP A 562 -28.61 -1.04 -25.37
N SER A 563 -27.74 -0.16 -25.85
CA SER A 563 -27.09 -0.31 -27.16
C SER A 563 -25.89 -1.26 -27.01
N LYS A 564 -25.94 -2.38 -27.74
CA LYS A 564 -24.82 -3.32 -27.87
C LYS A 564 -24.05 -3.06 -29.15
N VAL A 565 -22.72 -3.00 -29.03
CA VAL A 565 -21.81 -2.93 -30.18
C VAL A 565 -20.97 -4.19 -30.22
N ASP A 566 -21.00 -4.90 -31.32
CA ASP A 566 -20.15 -6.06 -31.58
C ASP A 566 -18.74 -5.59 -31.98
N LEU A 567 -17.73 -6.07 -31.29
CA LEU A 567 -16.32 -5.74 -31.48
C LEU A 567 -15.47 -6.97 -31.87
N GLN A 568 -16.08 -8.15 -32.03
CA GLN A 568 -15.36 -9.40 -32.29
C GLN A 568 -14.48 -9.31 -33.55
N SER A 569 -14.95 -8.62 -34.60
CA SER A 569 -14.22 -8.46 -35.86
C SER A 569 -12.91 -7.66 -35.72
N PHE A 570 -12.78 -6.87 -34.66
CA PHE A 570 -11.59 -6.05 -34.42
C PHE A 570 -10.47 -6.79 -33.68
N GLY A 571 -10.73 -7.95 -33.08
CA GLY A 571 -9.73 -8.79 -32.46
C GLY A 571 -8.97 -8.14 -31.28
N ILE A 572 -9.65 -7.30 -30.50
CA ILE A 572 -9.01 -6.50 -29.45
C ILE A 572 -8.61 -7.38 -28.26
N SER A 573 -7.32 -7.47 -27.96
CA SER A 573 -6.81 -8.12 -26.77
C SER A 573 -7.04 -7.27 -25.52
N THR A 574 -7.37 -7.94 -24.40
CA THR A 574 -7.57 -7.32 -23.07
C THR A 574 -6.40 -7.60 -22.12
N ASN A 575 -5.21 -7.94 -22.65
CA ASN A 575 -4.01 -8.21 -21.85
C ASN A 575 -3.47 -6.98 -21.09
N GLN A 576 -3.94 -5.79 -21.40
CA GLN A 576 -3.61 -4.54 -20.72
C GLN A 576 -4.89 -3.85 -20.24
N PRO A 577 -4.81 -3.03 -19.17
CA PRO A 577 -5.95 -2.20 -18.78
C PRO A 577 -6.44 -1.33 -19.94
N PHE A 578 -7.75 -1.16 -20.04
CA PHE A 578 -8.36 -0.44 -21.14
C PHE A 578 -9.56 0.41 -20.68
N ALA A 579 -9.88 1.43 -21.43
CA ALA A 579 -11.10 2.20 -21.27
C ALA A 579 -12.02 2.02 -22.47
N VAL A 580 -13.29 1.99 -22.18
CA VAL A 580 -14.36 1.95 -23.17
C VAL A 580 -15.30 3.13 -22.96
N GLY A 581 -15.70 3.78 -24.04
CA GLY A 581 -16.59 4.93 -23.94
C GLY A 581 -17.04 5.46 -25.28
N PHE A 582 -17.52 6.69 -25.27
CA PHE A 582 -17.99 7.36 -26.46
C PHE A 582 -17.76 8.88 -26.43
N VAL A 583 -17.70 9.46 -27.61
CA VAL A 583 -17.66 10.90 -27.83
C VAL A 583 -19.09 11.41 -27.98
N VAL A 584 -19.45 12.42 -27.24
CA VAL A 584 -20.75 13.09 -27.30
C VAL A 584 -20.87 13.79 -28.64
N GLY A 585 -21.95 13.48 -29.40
CA GLY A 585 -22.21 14.06 -30.70
C GLY A 585 -22.70 15.52 -30.65
N THR A 586 -23.20 16.02 -31.78
CA THR A 586 -23.60 17.43 -31.93
C THR A 586 -24.85 17.83 -31.13
N THR A 587 -25.56 16.91 -30.52
CA THR A 587 -26.86 17.11 -29.86
C THR A 587 -26.84 16.98 -28.35
N GLY A 588 -25.72 17.27 -27.69
CA GLY A 588 -25.66 17.43 -26.23
C GLY A 588 -26.23 16.25 -25.42
N LEU A 589 -25.59 15.08 -25.54
CA LEU A 589 -26.09 13.84 -24.97
C LEU A 589 -25.58 13.63 -23.55
N SER A 590 -26.44 13.00 -22.76
CA SER A 590 -26.15 12.65 -21.37
C SER A 590 -25.98 11.14 -21.27
N PRO A 591 -24.81 10.61 -20.88
CA PRO A 591 -24.72 9.23 -20.43
C PRO A 591 -25.53 9.05 -19.15
N GLN A 592 -26.13 7.90 -18.99
CA GLN A 592 -26.77 7.54 -17.74
C GLN A 592 -25.73 7.12 -16.72
N VAL A 593 -26.00 7.43 -15.47
CA VAL A 593 -25.20 7.02 -14.32
C VAL A 593 -26.04 6.15 -13.39
N ALA A 594 -25.42 5.14 -12.84
CA ALA A 594 -26.00 4.26 -11.84
C ALA A 594 -25.28 4.39 -10.52
N ASP A 595 -25.91 3.96 -9.44
CA ASP A 595 -25.27 3.83 -8.15
C ASP A 595 -24.23 2.70 -8.15
N ALA A 596 -23.12 2.92 -7.45
CA ALA A 596 -22.15 1.88 -7.19
C ALA A 596 -21.79 1.95 -5.70
N PRO A 597 -21.88 0.85 -4.97
CA PRO A 597 -21.61 0.84 -3.52
C PRO A 597 -20.15 1.16 -3.21
N PHE A 598 -19.26 0.91 -4.14
CA PHE A 598 -17.86 1.26 -4.09
C PHE A 598 -17.29 1.32 -5.49
N THR A 599 -16.91 2.50 -5.95
CA THR A 599 -16.13 2.66 -7.17
C THR A 599 -14.70 2.96 -6.76
N PRO A 600 -13.72 2.11 -7.15
CA PRO A 600 -12.32 2.47 -6.95
C PRO A 600 -12.05 3.86 -7.52
N PRO A 601 -11.25 4.70 -6.88
CA PRO A 601 -10.85 5.98 -7.44
C PRO A 601 -10.23 5.72 -8.84
N TYR A 602 -10.58 6.57 -9.81
CA TYR A 602 -10.02 6.51 -11.17
C TYR A 602 -10.68 5.52 -12.16
N THR A 603 -11.92 5.10 -11.94
CA THR A 603 -12.64 4.24 -12.90
C THR A 603 -13.35 4.99 -14.02
N GLN A 604 -13.57 6.30 -13.85
CA GLN A 604 -14.31 7.12 -14.80
C GLN A 604 -13.52 8.34 -15.23
N PHE A 605 -13.46 8.58 -16.53
CA PHE A 605 -12.77 9.71 -17.12
C PHE A 605 -13.68 10.47 -18.07
N THR A 606 -13.57 11.78 -18.02
CA THR A 606 -14.27 12.66 -18.95
C THR A 606 -13.31 13.66 -19.57
N TYR A 607 -13.33 13.78 -20.88
CA TYR A 607 -12.55 14.77 -21.62
C TYR A 607 -13.45 15.97 -21.90
N LEU A 608 -13.29 17.01 -21.12
CA LEU A 608 -14.15 18.20 -21.14
C LEU A 608 -13.39 19.43 -21.62
N GLN A 609 -14.14 20.34 -22.23
CA GLN A 609 -13.67 21.69 -22.49
C GLN A 609 -13.79 22.53 -21.23
N ASN A 610 -12.67 23.11 -20.78
CA ASN A 610 -12.69 24.07 -19.68
C ASN A 610 -13.41 25.35 -20.14
N PRO A 611 -14.51 25.76 -19.48
CA PRO A 611 -15.28 26.94 -19.90
C PRO A 611 -14.48 28.25 -19.86
N SER A 612 -13.46 28.34 -18.98
CA SER A 612 -12.69 29.56 -18.77
C SER A 612 -11.49 29.68 -19.71
N SER A 613 -10.88 28.56 -20.11
CA SER A 613 -9.66 28.57 -20.97
C SER A 613 -9.91 28.11 -22.40
N GLY A 614 -11.05 27.47 -22.66
CA GLY A 614 -11.34 26.85 -23.96
C GLY A 614 -10.52 25.60 -24.25
N THR A 615 -9.57 25.20 -23.37
CA THR A 615 -8.76 24.00 -23.54
C THR A 615 -9.51 22.74 -23.13
N ARG A 616 -9.23 21.60 -23.78
CA ARG A 616 -9.81 20.31 -23.41
C ARG A 616 -8.79 19.48 -22.67
N ASN A 617 -9.21 18.90 -21.52
CA ASN A 617 -8.39 18.04 -20.69
C ASN A 617 -9.19 16.84 -20.20
N TRP A 618 -8.49 15.77 -19.81
CA TRP A 618 -9.07 14.65 -19.10
C TRP A 618 -9.25 14.98 -17.63
N TYR A 619 -10.46 14.74 -17.13
CA TYR A 619 -10.83 14.86 -15.72
C TYR A 619 -11.28 13.51 -15.20
N ILE A 620 -10.96 13.24 -13.95
CA ILE A 620 -11.54 12.14 -13.19
C ILE A 620 -12.80 12.67 -12.57
N ILE A 621 -13.92 11.98 -12.77
CA ILE A 621 -15.14 12.34 -12.05
C ILE A 621 -15.03 11.72 -10.65
N THR A 622 -14.67 12.56 -9.69
CA THR A 622 -14.84 12.27 -8.28
C THR A 622 -16.14 12.92 -7.84
N THR A 623 -17.15 12.14 -7.53
CA THR A 623 -18.34 12.64 -6.88
C THR A 623 -18.07 12.80 -5.39
N SER A 624 -18.69 13.81 -4.76
CA SER A 624 -18.60 13.99 -3.31
C SER A 624 -19.13 12.76 -2.56
N ALA A 625 -18.59 12.51 -1.39
CA ALA A 625 -18.68 11.29 -0.59
C ALA A 625 -20.08 10.70 -0.28
N THR A 626 -21.15 11.23 -0.81
CA THR A 626 -22.51 10.76 -0.51
C THR A 626 -23.32 10.20 -1.68
N THR A 627 -22.90 10.41 -2.93
CA THR A 627 -23.56 9.85 -4.11
C THR A 627 -22.58 9.72 -5.26
N MET A 628 -21.96 8.55 -5.41
CA MET A 628 -21.12 8.23 -6.57
C MET A 628 -21.98 7.65 -7.69
N GLY A 629 -22.17 8.39 -8.78
CA GLY A 629 -22.75 7.83 -10.00
C GLY A 629 -21.66 7.32 -10.94
N VAL A 630 -21.81 6.11 -11.45
CA VAL A 630 -20.93 5.53 -12.50
C VAL A 630 -21.64 5.56 -13.85
N TYR A 631 -20.88 5.83 -14.92
CA TYR A 631 -21.40 5.66 -16.26
C TYR A 631 -21.79 4.20 -16.52
N ILE A 632 -22.97 3.98 -17.08
CA ILE A 632 -23.45 2.65 -17.43
C ILE A 632 -22.80 2.22 -18.76
N ILE A 633 -21.60 1.70 -18.63
CA ILE A 633 -20.79 1.17 -19.74
C ILE A 633 -20.24 -0.18 -19.31
N ARG A 634 -20.54 -1.24 -20.07
CA ARG A 634 -20.08 -2.60 -19.78
C ARG A 634 -19.28 -3.16 -20.92
N ALA A 635 -18.26 -3.95 -20.60
CA ALA A 635 -17.43 -4.66 -21.57
C ALA A 635 -17.64 -6.17 -21.43
N TYR A 636 -17.72 -6.87 -22.55
CA TYR A 636 -17.85 -8.33 -22.61
C TYR A 636 -16.59 -8.91 -23.20
N VAL A 637 -15.92 -9.76 -22.44
CA VAL A 637 -14.66 -10.39 -22.82
C VAL A 637 -14.87 -11.90 -22.93
N SER A 638 -14.42 -12.50 -24.03
CA SER A 638 -14.37 -13.94 -24.22
C SER A 638 -12.93 -14.47 -24.29
N PHE A 639 -12.79 -15.78 -24.20
CA PHE A 639 -11.52 -16.47 -24.34
C PHE A 639 -11.58 -17.35 -25.59
N PRO A 640 -10.88 -17.00 -26.68
CA PRO A 640 -10.92 -17.79 -27.90
C PRO A 640 -10.30 -19.18 -27.66
N THR A 641 -11.07 -20.23 -27.98
CA THR A 641 -10.54 -21.58 -28.09
C THR A 641 -9.75 -21.67 -29.39
N THR A 642 -8.42 -21.69 -29.27
CA THR A 642 -7.41 -21.98 -30.30
C THR A 642 -7.85 -21.81 -31.75
N GLY A 643 -7.61 -20.63 -32.28
CA GLY A 643 -7.57 -20.32 -33.70
C GLY A 643 -6.78 -19.03 -33.90
N VAL A 644 -5.63 -19.13 -34.53
CA VAL A 644 -4.73 -17.97 -34.77
C VAL A 644 -5.48 -16.93 -35.61
N ARG A 645 -6.05 -15.92 -34.93
CA ARG A 645 -6.36 -14.64 -35.55
C ARG A 645 -5.38 -13.61 -35.01
N GLN A 646 -4.84 -12.79 -35.89
CA GLN A 646 -3.96 -11.70 -35.51
C GLN A 646 -4.63 -10.85 -34.43
N THR A 647 -4.18 -11.00 -33.19
CA THR A 647 -4.55 -10.10 -32.09
C THR A 647 -3.81 -8.79 -32.28
N ILE A 648 -4.52 -7.68 -32.26
CA ILE A 648 -3.90 -6.38 -32.13
C ILE A 648 -3.48 -6.29 -30.65
N GLU A 649 -2.24 -6.68 -30.35
CA GLU A 649 -1.66 -6.39 -29.05
C GLU A 649 -1.47 -4.87 -28.91
N LEU A 650 -1.95 -4.34 -27.81
CA LEU A 650 -1.73 -2.95 -27.47
C LEU A 650 -0.25 -2.79 -27.08
N ALA A 651 0.55 -2.12 -27.92
CA ALA A 651 1.95 -1.86 -27.61
C ALA A 651 2.07 -1.10 -26.27
N PRO A 652 3.13 -1.33 -25.48
CA PRO A 652 3.40 -0.57 -24.27
C PRO A 652 3.36 0.93 -24.52
N SER A 653 2.91 1.71 -23.55
CA SER A 653 2.68 3.16 -23.73
C SER A 653 3.94 4.01 -23.55
N SER A 654 4.98 3.44 -22.93
CA SER A 654 6.26 4.11 -22.65
C SER A 654 7.41 3.12 -22.75
N PHE A 655 8.62 3.64 -22.87
CA PHE A 655 9.83 2.85 -22.62
C PHE A 655 9.91 2.52 -21.14
N ILE A 656 10.16 1.27 -20.80
CA ILE A 656 10.36 0.81 -19.43
C ILE A 656 11.55 -0.15 -19.44
N LEU A 657 12.51 0.07 -18.55
CA LEU A 657 13.53 -0.90 -18.22
C LEU A 657 13.19 -1.47 -16.84
N ALA A 658 12.84 -2.76 -16.76
CA ALA A 658 12.56 -3.40 -15.49
C ALA A 658 13.83 -3.74 -14.72
N GLN A 659 13.74 -3.96 -13.40
CA GLN A 659 14.84 -4.52 -12.62
C GLN A 659 15.12 -5.94 -13.11
N ASN A 660 16.41 -6.27 -13.30
CA ASN A 660 16.80 -7.62 -13.70
C ASN A 660 16.40 -8.64 -12.61
N TYR A 661 16.02 -9.83 -13.06
CA TYR A 661 15.63 -10.89 -12.12
C TYR A 661 16.25 -12.24 -12.51
N PRO A 662 16.80 -12.95 -11.52
CA PRO A 662 17.04 -12.56 -10.12
C PRO A 662 18.06 -11.41 -9.96
N ASN A 663 17.98 -10.66 -8.85
CA ASN A 663 18.99 -9.70 -8.42
C ASN A 663 19.01 -9.63 -6.88
N PRO A 664 20.08 -10.06 -6.18
CA PRO A 664 21.35 -10.61 -6.73
C PRO A 664 21.17 -11.89 -7.55
N PHE A 665 22.13 -12.20 -8.43
CA PHE A 665 22.05 -13.35 -9.34
C PHE A 665 23.34 -14.17 -9.36
N ASN A 666 23.23 -15.48 -9.77
CA ASN A 666 24.35 -16.41 -9.86
C ASN A 666 24.10 -17.50 -10.93
N PRO A 667 24.87 -17.63 -11.99
CA PRO A 667 25.55 -16.54 -12.70
C PRO A 667 24.63 -15.90 -13.75
N SER A 668 23.34 -16.28 -13.83
CA SER A 668 22.39 -15.87 -14.87
C SER A 668 21.26 -15.01 -14.32
N THR A 669 20.85 -14.03 -15.12
CA THR A 669 19.72 -13.16 -14.85
C THR A 669 18.98 -12.82 -16.13
N THR A 670 17.74 -12.34 -16.02
CA THR A 670 16.94 -11.83 -17.14
C THR A 670 16.68 -10.34 -16.96
N ILE A 671 16.86 -9.58 -18.02
CA ILE A 671 16.54 -8.16 -18.09
C ILE A 671 15.30 -8.03 -18.97
N GLU A 672 14.20 -7.49 -18.40
CA GLU A 672 12.97 -7.19 -19.12
C GLU A 672 12.92 -5.70 -19.48
N PHE A 673 12.44 -5.38 -20.68
CA PHE A 673 12.13 -4.00 -21.07
C PHE A 673 10.95 -3.95 -22.02
N SER A 674 10.34 -2.77 -22.12
CA SER A 674 9.18 -2.52 -22.95
C SER A 674 9.40 -1.35 -23.92
N LEU A 675 8.95 -1.51 -25.15
CA LEU A 675 9.07 -0.50 -26.21
C LEU A 675 7.68 -0.04 -26.67
N PRO A 676 7.36 1.28 -26.63
CA PRO A 676 6.06 1.80 -27.08
C PRO A 676 5.94 1.86 -28.61
N LYS A 677 7.05 1.88 -29.31
CA LYS A 677 7.16 1.89 -30.77
C LYS A 677 8.38 1.09 -31.21
N THR A 678 8.38 0.64 -32.43
CA THR A 678 9.55 0.03 -33.06
C THR A 678 10.72 1.00 -33.02
N SER A 679 11.82 0.63 -32.37
CA SER A 679 12.97 1.49 -32.10
C SER A 679 14.29 0.74 -32.28
N GLU A 680 15.33 1.44 -32.72
CA GLU A 680 16.69 0.95 -32.56
C GLU A 680 17.10 1.11 -31.10
N ILE A 681 17.58 0.04 -30.49
CA ILE A 681 17.94 0.00 -29.09
C ILE A 681 19.28 -0.66 -28.87
N THR A 682 19.95 -0.22 -27.80
CA THR A 682 21.21 -0.82 -27.32
C THR A 682 21.07 -1.12 -25.84
N LEU A 683 21.39 -2.36 -25.45
CA LEU A 683 21.43 -2.79 -24.05
C LEU A 683 22.86 -3.21 -23.72
N LYS A 684 23.51 -2.48 -22.82
CA LYS A 684 24.91 -2.66 -22.41
C LYS A 684 25.04 -2.88 -20.92
N ILE A 685 26.09 -3.62 -20.55
CA ILE A 685 26.50 -3.83 -19.15
C ILE A 685 27.81 -3.10 -18.90
N PHE A 686 27.91 -2.47 -17.73
CA PHE A 686 29.08 -1.74 -17.26
C PHE A 686 29.51 -2.26 -15.89
N ASN A 687 30.79 -2.23 -15.60
CA ASN A 687 31.31 -2.44 -14.24
C ASN A 687 31.14 -1.18 -13.36
N ALA A 688 31.54 -1.27 -12.09
CA ALA A 688 31.44 -0.15 -11.14
C ALA A 688 32.31 1.06 -11.51
N LEU A 689 33.28 0.92 -12.40
CA LEU A 689 34.13 2.00 -12.91
C LEU A 689 33.53 2.68 -14.16
N GLY A 690 32.37 2.18 -14.65
CA GLY A 690 31.74 2.69 -15.87
C GLY A 690 32.31 2.11 -17.17
N GLU A 691 33.17 1.10 -17.10
CA GLU A 691 33.71 0.43 -18.28
C GLU A 691 32.71 -0.60 -18.81
N GLU A 692 32.50 -0.62 -20.13
CA GLU A 692 31.60 -1.57 -20.79
C GLU A 692 32.22 -3.00 -20.70
N VAL A 693 31.43 -3.93 -20.16
CA VAL A 693 31.83 -5.34 -20.01
C VAL A 693 31.05 -6.27 -20.92
N ALA A 694 29.90 -5.85 -21.44
CA ALA A 694 29.12 -6.59 -22.43
C ALA A 694 28.15 -5.70 -23.17
N THR A 695 27.93 -5.95 -24.47
CA THR A 695 26.75 -5.48 -25.22
C THR A 695 25.81 -6.66 -25.40
N LEU A 696 24.62 -6.61 -24.80
CA LEU A 696 23.63 -7.69 -24.84
C LEU A 696 22.73 -7.61 -26.07
N LEU A 697 22.49 -6.38 -26.53
CA LEU A 697 21.60 -6.10 -27.66
C LEU A 697 22.04 -4.81 -28.34
N GLN A 698 22.03 -4.82 -29.68
CA GLN A 698 22.21 -3.63 -30.53
C GLN A 698 21.51 -3.87 -31.86
N GLU A 699 20.21 -3.66 -31.87
CA GLU A 699 19.39 -3.91 -33.05
C GLU A 699 18.03 -3.19 -32.99
N LYS A 700 17.31 -3.22 -34.11
CA LYS A 700 15.95 -2.73 -34.19
C LYS A 700 14.99 -3.76 -33.62
N ARG A 701 14.18 -3.35 -32.63
CA ARG A 701 13.13 -4.18 -32.01
C ARG A 701 11.75 -3.57 -32.24
N GLU A 702 10.77 -4.42 -32.42
CA GLU A 702 9.37 -4.00 -32.56
C GLU A 702 8.80 -3.49 -31.24
N ALA A 703 7.69 -2.74 -31.32
CA ALA A 703 6.93 -2.36 -30.12
C ALA A 703 6.49 -3.62 -29.37
N GLY A 704 6.59 -3.61 -28.03
CA GLY A 704 6.23 -4.75 -27.18
C GLY A 704 7.17 -4.94 -25.98
N LYS A 705 6.94 -6.04 -25.26
CA LYS A 705 7.81 -6.49 -24.15
C LYS A 705 8.91 -7.41 -24.67
N HIS A 706 10.11 -7.23 -24.15
CA HIS A 706 11.30 -8.00 -24.53
C HIS A 706 12.03 -8.49 -23.29
N ASN A 707 12.57 -9.72 -23.37
CA ASN A 707 13.33 -10.35 -22.31
C ASN A 707 14.70 -10.77 -22.85
N ILE A 708 15.78 -10.35 -22.19
CA ILE A 708 17.15 -10.71 -22.55
C ILE A 708 17.78 -11.45 -21.38
N ALA A 709 18.11 -12.71 -21.60
CA ALA A 709 18.87 -13.50 -20.63
C ALA A 709 20.36 -13.15 -20.72
N TRP A 710 21.00 -12.96 -19.59
CA TRP A 710 22.43 -12.70 -19.49
C TRP A 710 23.12 -13.67 -18.52
N ASN A 711 24.23 -14.23 -18.94
CA ASN A 711 25.05 -15.10 -18.13
C ASN A 711 26.43 -14.44 -17.88
N ALA A 712 26.72 -14.13 -16.63
CA ALA A 712 27.92 -13.46 -16.16
C ALA A 712 28.96 -14.45 -15.58
N ALA A 713 28.97 -15.74 -15.98
CA ALA A 713 29.84 -16.77 -15.42
C ALA A 713 31.35 -16.40 -15.45
N ASN A 714 31.78 -15.58 -16.41
CA ASN A 714 33.16 -15.18 -16.58
C ASN A 714 33.54 -13.87 -15.86
N LEU A 715 32.58 -13.22 -15.16
CA LEU A 715 32.83 -11.97 -14.47
C LEU A 715 32.98 -12.21 -12.95
N PRO A 716 33.74 -11.39 -12.21
CA PRO A 716 33.84 -11.49 -10.75
C PRO A 716 32.53 -11.08 -10.06
N SER A 717 32.33 -11.58 -8.83
CA SER A 717 31.23 -11.06 -7.96
C SER A 717 31.39 -9.58 -7.75
N GLY A 718 30.28 -8.83 -7.80
CA GLY A 718 30.30 -7.38 -7.66
C GLY A 718 29.06 -6.70 -8.20
N VAL A 719 29.06 -5.37 -8.10
CA VAL A 719 28.03 -4.49 -8.62
C VAL A 719 28.33 -4.15 -10.07
N TYR A 720 27.31 -4.29 -10.92
CA TYR A 720 27.32 -3.89 -12.32
C TYR A 720 26.13 -2.97 -12.61
N LEU A 721 26.19 -2.25 -13.71
CA LEU A 721 25.12 -1.42 -14.22
C LEU A 721 24.70 -1.93 -15.60
N TYR A 722 23.41 -1.92 -15.90
CA TYR A 722 22.93 -2.14 -17.26
C TYR A 722 22.14 -0.92 -17.73
N ARG A 723 22.36 -0.56 -18.98
CA ARG A 723 21.79 0.61 -19.60
C ARG A 723 21.11 0.26 -20.91
N LEU A 724 19.83 0.64 -21.00
CA LEU A 724 19.06 0.58 -22.22
C LEU A 724 18.99 1.98 -22.84
N GLU A 725 19.41 2.08 -24.08
CA GLU A 725 19.37 3.30 -24.89
C GLU A 725 18.49 3.09 -26.12
N GLY A 726 17.70 4.10 -26.45
CA GLY A 726 16.88 4.13 -27.66
C GLY A 726 16.60 5.56 -28.05
N GLU A 727 15.88 5.75 -29.14
CA GLU A 727 15.53 7.08 -29.67
C GLU A 727 14.75 7.93 -28.65
N GLY A 728 15.43 8.89 -28.01
CA GLY A 728 14.87 9.78 -27.01
C GLY A 728 14.70 9.16 -25.61
N PHE A 729 15.32 8.02 -25.35
CA PHE A 729 15.22 7.29 -24.09
C PHE A 729 16.57 6.73 -23.66
N VAL A 730 16.92 6.91 -22.37
CA VAL A 730 18.08 6.26 -21.71
C VAL A 730 17.68 5.95 -20.28
N GLU A 731 17.79 4.70 -19.88
CA GLU A 731 17.59 4.29 -18.50
C GLU A 731 18.69 3.33 -18.06
N THR A 732 19.16 3.49 -16.81
CA THR A 732 20.22 2.68 -16.22
C THR A 732 19.76 2.11 -14.90
N LYS A 733 20.02 0.80 -14.68
CA LYS A 733 19.75 0.12 -13.43
C LYS A 733 20.95 -0.66 -12.93
N ARG A 734 20.92 -1.01 -11.64
CA ARG A 734 21.98 -1.75 -10.96
C ARG A 734 21.63 -3.24 -10.88
N LEU A 735 22.64 -4.09 -11.04
CA LEU A 735 22.56 -5.53 -10.80
C LEU A 735 23.74 -6.00 -9.93
N VAL A 736 23.54 -7.08 -9.18
CA VAL A 736 24.52 -7.60 -8.24
C VAL A 736 24.79 -9.06 -8.58
N LEU A 737 26.02 -9.36 -9.01
CA LEU A 737 26.49 -10.74 -9.25
C LEU A 737 27.10 -11.29 -7.96
N MET A 738 26.58 -12.41 -7.48
CA MET A 738 27.10 -13.14 -6.32
C MET A 738 27.42 -14.58 -6.75
N LYS A 739 28.69 -14.92 -6.74
CA LYS A 739 29.15 -16.31 -6.98
C LYS A 739 29.41 -17.02 -5.68
#